data_a02911c475a6000a61d1985598ea5df6
#
_entry.id   a02911c475a6000a61d1985598ea5df6
#
_cell.length_a   1.000
_cell.length_b   1.000
_cell.length_c   1.000
_cell.angle_alpha   90.00
_cell.angle_beta   90.00
_cell.angle_gamma   90.00
#
_symmetry.space_group_name_H-M   'P 1'
#
loop_
_entity.id
_entity.type
_entity.pdbx_description
1 polymer ?
#
loop_
_entity_poly.entity_id
_entity_poly.type
_entity_poly.pdbx_seq_one_letter_code
_entity_poly.pdbx_strand_id
1 'polypeptide(L)'
;MDVTPVVGQTSFSNTGCAIVYIYLDHPFADLLSFKHLPDQPINMATTESESPLITALPPQTDYISYLTIVEHYLSEDTLPILHKVLQDEKLTTNIGWDLVHLLVPLLPQSTQCLQDIARLGNPREVILKVTESLRLIDYEALDEPNEDEEDAVTGASSHKTAPTADGKDKVGSSQAAEMPPPLPLPVNQFTALLSMLATLQNRIKTKYPSRFLSTTLQAILASFSGAVSHREEMVLSIVQTIKSITGIRRPALPSRKSSGMLQSIGVADHPSLVAPSQGAADPEGVVAQDTGPEETEMQNRLLQSFITHVFEEYLLNLPDADDVPGMAWSSRLSEKLNPGRVPPNRASITEQFTTEQRLARRIDAVGQLVSLAHDLFLRDVDLLAASVVVESVPSSLGIEDDPPASAADIPLSRVGSLLLYTARQSSMYLHESRPAETPPPFAIFPDHHELVKHCLSSPASGTGTLGTEPYALIDGAIALGLICLEQDNIGEPQSDEDFNTYLQLISLLSSNCPSPNLRGHAHYLTSTVLRSHPDESVRLSFIRDTLEHCPFENLKVSAVGWIKGETIEANPPTPMPGHEAEASPPSKSMFATPLALDSLAPFLFPSVSADILTPPIEEAYATFGANLSFYLSSLNLLYLLLSAKHLHSSLEIQDLWKDNDVAGSFLQPLRDASKRFRTAMQPGNELAEDKTDSAVAEIDLLDNVIERVTRSVALLNES
;
A
#
# COMPACT_ATOMS: atom_id res chain seq x y z
N MET A 1 13.70 52.07 25.40
CA MET A 1 12.23 52.23 25.07
C MET A 1 11.73 50.81 24.87
N ASP A 2 11.14 50.32 25.94
CA ASP A 2 10.59 48.95 26.05
C ASP A 2 9.26 48.89 25.30
N VAL A 3 9.07 47.84 24.54
CA VAL A 3 7.74 47.38 24.12
C VAL A 3 7.64 45.87 24.29
N THR A 4 7.01 45.50 25.37
CA THR A 4 6.52 44.14 25.64
C THR A 4 5.35 43.77 24.74
N PRO A 5 5.24 42.54 24.21
CA PRO A 5 4.01 42.08 23.56
C PRO A 5 3.06 41.44 24.60
N VAL A 6 1.85 41.89 24.59
CA VAL A 6 0.71 41.36 25.33
C VAL A 6 0.25 40.05 24.70
N VAL A 7 0.25 38.99 25.52
CA VAL A 7 -0.36 37.69 25.17
C VAL A 7 -1.89 37.81 25.37
N GLY A 8 -2.62 37.78 24.27
CA GLY A 8 -4.08 37.66 24.26
C GLY A 8 -4.50 36.18 24.21
N GLN A 9 -5.03 35.68 25.30
CA GLN A 9 -5.77 34.43 25.33
C GLN A 9 -7.13 34.64 24.66
N THR A 10 -7.36 33.95 23.54
CA THR A 10 -8.72 33.78 23.00
C THR A 10 -9.20 32.38 23.31
N SER A 11 -10.12 32.31 24.26
CA SER A 11 -10.92 31.13 24.56
C SER A 11 -11.94 30.90 23.43
N PHE A 12 -11.82 29.78 22.75
CA PHE A 12 -12.88 29.30 21.86
C PHE A 12 -13.96 28.58 22.68
N SER A 13 -15.13 29.16 22.72
CA SER A 13 -16.34 28.56 23.24
C SER A 13 -16.89 27.51 22.27
N ASN A 14 -17.02 26.30 22.75
CA ASN A 14 -17.75 25.20 22.15
C ASN A 14 -19.25 25.55 22.06
N THR A 15 -19.77 25.78 20.88
CA THR A 15 -21.23 25.84 20.65
C THR A 15 -21.70 24.45 20.22
N GLY A 16 -22.07 23.65 21.20
CA GLY A 16 -22.81 22.42 21.00
C GLY A 16 -24.21 22.69 20.49
N CYS A 17 -24.56 22.11 19.35
CA CYS A 17 -25.92 22.05 18.85
C CYS A 17 -26.72 21.09 19.73
N ALA A 18 -27.56 21.64 20.62
CA ALA A 18 -28.50 20.90 21.43
C ALA A 18 -29.73 20.56 20.58
N ILE A 19 -29.90 19.28 20.27
CA ILE A 19 -31.17 18.76 19.74
C ILE A 19 -32.15 18.71 20.91
N VAL A 20 -33.17 19.59 20.82
CA VAL A 20 -34.27 19.66 21.77
C VAL A 20 -35.22 18.48 21.50
N TYR A 21 -35.20 17.47 22.34
CA TYR A 21 -36.26 16.48 22.41
C TYR A 21 -37.48 17.12 23.10
N ILE A 22 -38.54 17.37 22.35
CA ILE A 22 -39.84 17.74 22.91
C ILE A 22 -40.52 16.49 23.39
N TYR A 23 -40.53 16.27 24.69
CA TYR A 23 -41.39 15.29 25.36
C TYR A 23 -42.82 15.87 25.37
N LEU A 24 -43.69 15.23 24.58
CA LEU A 24 -45.14 15.42 24.73
C LEU A 24 -45.64 14.36 25.73
N ASP A 25 -45.79 14.80 26.99
CA ASP A 25 -46.58 14.07 27.99
C ASP A 25 -48.05 14.08 27.58
N HIS A 26 -48.59 12.95 27.21
CA HIS A 26 -50.02 12.70 27.25
C HIS A 26 -50.29 11.42 28.02
N PRO A 27 -51.23 11.45 28.98
CA PRO A 27 -51.57 10.32 29.82
C PRO A 27 -52.63 9.46 29.11
N PHE A 28 -52.25 8.27 28.65
CA PHE A 28 -53.14 7.16 28.37
C PHE A 28 -52.62 5.91 29.09
N ALA A 29 -52.70 5.94 30.42
CA ALA A 29 -52.71 4.75 31.24
C ALA A 29 -54.16 4.52 31.64
N ASP A 30 -54.81 3.62 30.93
CA ASP A 30 -55.94 2.78 31.41
C ASP A 30 -56.70 2.19 30.21
N LEU A 31 -56.29 1.03 29.77
CA LEU A 31 -57.13 0.00 29.14
C LEU A 31 -56.24 -1.07 28.44
N LEU A 32 -55.69 -1.97 29.26
CA LEU A 32 -55.31 -3.31 28.79
C LEU A 32 -54.97 -4.18 30.00
N SER A 33 -56.04 -4.49 30.77
CA SER A 33 -56.05 -5.63 31.68
C SER A 33 -56.19 -6.90 30.85
N PHE A 34 -55.10 -7.50 30.39
CA PHE A 34 -55.11 -8.86 29.81
C PHE A 34 -54.80 -9.90 30.91
N LYS A 35 -55.77 -10.75 31.13
CA LYS A 35 -55.72 -11.92 32.02
C LYS A 35 -54.59 -12.88 31.59
N HIS A 36 -53.90 -13.39 32.60
CA HIS A 36 -53.04 -14.55 32.52
C HIS A 36 -53.71 -15.72 31.77
N LEU A 37 -53.10 -16.16 30.67
CA LEU A 37 -53.29 -17.52 30.12
C LEU A 37 -52.03 -18.35 30.40
N PRO A 38 -52.16 -19.64 30.66
CA PRO A 38 -51.07 -20.51 31.10
C PRO A 38 -50.10 -20.85 29.96
N ASP A 39 -48.82 -20.93 30.31
CA ASP A 39 -47.74 -21.46 29.48
C ASP A 39 -48.05 -22.88 29.01
N GLN A 40 -48.34 -23.04 27.69
CA GLN A 40 -48.22 -24.29 27.00
C GLN A 40 -47.14 -24.18 25.95
N PRO A 41 -46.27 -25.17 25.78
CA PRO A 41 -45.27 -25.16 24.70
C PRO A 41 -45.99 -25.28 23.34
N ILE A 42 -45.93 -24.22 22.57
CA ILE A 42 -46.50 -24.17 21.22
C ILE A 42 -45.59 -24.98 20.31
N ASN A 43 -46.11 -26.07 19.81
CA ASN A 43 -45.54 -26.92 18.80
C ASN A 43 -45.59 -26.15 17.46
N MET A 44 -44.48 -25.60 17.01
CA MET A 44 -44.37 -24.76 15.83
C MET A 44 -44.37 -25.60 14.55
N ALA A 45 -45.50 -25.90 14.08
CA ALA A 45 -45.81 -26.19 12.67
C ALA A 45 -47.00 -25.34 12.25
N THR A 46 -46.83 -24.01 12.23
CA THR A 46 -47.80 -23.08 11.66
C THR A 46 -47.82 -23.27 10.16
N THR A 47 -48.94 -23.63 9.60
CA THR A 47 -49.18 -23.65 8.15
C THR A 47 -48.98 -22.24 7.61
N GLU A 48 -48.33 -22.08 6.46
CA GLU A 48 -48.00 -20.79 5.81
C GLU A 48 -49.19 -19.81 5.74
N SER A 49 -50.43 -20.31 5.71
CA SER A 49 -51.64 -19.50 5.62
C SER A 49 -52.07 -18.81 6.93
N GLU A 50 -51.46 -19.12 8.06
CA GLU A 50 -51.79 -18.55 9.38
C GLU A 50 -50.80 -17.49 9.85
N SER A 51 -49.76 -17.17 9.05
CA SER A 51 -48.77 -16.14 9.40
C SER A 51 -49.44 -14.75 9.50
N PRO A 52 -49.13 -13.96 10.57
CA PRO A 52 -49.60 -12.58 10.71
C PRO A 52 -49.25 -11.71 9.51
N LEU A 53 -48.13 -11.96 8.83
CA LEU A 53 -47.69 -11.21 7.64
C LEU A 53 -48.63 -11.40 6.44
N ILE A 54 -49.30 -12.56 6.33
CA ILE A 54 -50.26 -12.85 5.25
C ILE A 54 -51.67 -12.39 5.63
N THR A 55 -52.08 -12.64 6.88
CA THR A 55 -53.45 -12.33 7.35
C THR A 55 -53.66 -10.83 7.50
N ALA A 56 -52.62 -10.05 7.72
CA ALA A 56 -52.66 -8.60 7.90
C ALA A 56 -52.33 -7.81 6.64
N LEU A 57 -52.27 -8.45 5.45
CA LEU A 57 -52.06 -7.76 4.18
C LEU A 57 -53.06 -6.61 4.01
N PRO A 58 -52.59 -5.35 3.76
CA PRO A 58 -53.48 -4.20 3.77
C PRO A 58 -54.45 -4.22 2.61
N PRO A 59 -55.70 -3.86 2.83
CA PRO A 59 -56.61 -3.53 1.71
C PRO A 59 -56.13 -2.24 1.06
N GLN A 60 -55.33 -2.34 0.05
CA GLN A 60 -54.89 -1.40 -0.98
C GLN A 60 -54.33 0.02 -0.60
N THR A 61 -54.40 0.52 0.64
CA THR A 61 -54.03 1.92 0.97
C THR A 61 -53.36 2.15 2.33
N ASP A 62 -53.28 1.19 3.24
CA ASP A 62 -52.67 1.40 4.56
C ASP A 62 -51.34 0.67 4.70
N TYR A 63 -50.35 1.17 3.97
CA TYR A 63 -49.00 0.60 3.97
C TYR A 63 -48.24 0.84 5.28
N ILE A 64 -48.52 1.94 6.01
CA ILE A 64 -47.83 2.32 7.26
C ILE A 64 -48.20 1.31 8.37
N SER A 65 -49.49 0.98 8.51
CA SER A 65 -49.92 -0.03 9.49
C SER A 65 -49.32 -1.40 9.17
N TYR A 66 -49.21 -1.77 7.90
CA TYR A 66 -48.61 -3.02 7.50
C TYR A 66 -47.08 -3.03 7.82
N LEU A 67 -46.39 -1.95 7.58
CA LEU A 67 -44.96 -1.82 7.92
C LEU A 67 -44.71 -2.05 9.41
N THR A 68 -45.56 -1.49 10.28
CA THR A 68 -45.50 -1.72 11.73
C THR A 68 -45.69 -3.19 12.11
N ILE A 69 -46.58 -3.88 11.37
CA ILE A 69 -46.80 -5.33 11.57
C ILE A 69 -45.56 -6.12 11.12
N VAL A 70 -44.98 -5.79 9.97
CA VAL A 70 -43.74 -6.43 9.49
C VAL A 70 -42.62 -6.20 10.52
N GLU A 71 -42.43 -4.99 11.00
CA GLU A 71 -41.41 -4.65 11.99
C GLU A 71 -41.57 -5.46 13.28
N HIS A 72 -42.83 -5.65 13.75
CA HIS A 72 -43.12 -6.41 14.99
C HIS A 72 -42.89 -7.91 14.86
N TYR A 73 -43.18 -8.50 13.68
CA TYR A 73 -43.11 -9.93 13.44
C TYR A 73 -41.88 -10.38 12.63
N LEU A 74 -40.96 -9.45 12.32
CA LEU A 74 -39.76 -9.76 11.55
C LEU A 74 -38.79 -10.61 12.40
N SER A 75 -38.48 -11.78 11.89
CA SER A 75 -37.52 -12.74 12.44
C SER A 75 -36.94 -13.59 11.32
N GLU A 76 -35.86 -14.30 11.57
CA GLU A 76 -35.26 -15.19 10.57
C GLU A 76 -36.29 -16.24 10.03
N ASP A 77 -37.16 -16.78 10.91
CA ASP A 77 -38.18 -17.75 10.54
C ASP A 77 -39.28 -17.19 9.63
N THR A 78 -39.52 -15.88 9.68
CA THR A 78 -40.56 -15.21 8.87
C THR A 78 -40.01 -14.66 7.54
N LEU A 79 -38.69 -14.62 7.30
CA LEU A 79 -38.10 -14.17 6.06
C LEU A 79 -38.58 -14.89 4.81
N PRO A 80 -38.78 -16.24 4.78
CA PRO A 80 -39.32 -16.93 3.61
C PRO A 80 -40.74 -16.50 3.25
N ILE A 81 -41.54 -16.12 4.26
CA ILE A 81 -42.92 -15.62 4.07
C ILE A 81 -42.83 -14.17 3.55
N LEU A 82 -41.99 -13.33 4.13
CA LEU A 82 -41.79 -11.97 3.66
C LEU A 82 -41.31 -11.95 2.20
N HIS A 83 -40.39 -12.83 1.81
CA HIS A 83 -39.94 -13.00 0.43
C HIS A 83 -41.13 -13.25 -0.54
N LYS A 84 -42.12 -14.10 -0.15
CA LYS A 84 -43.31 -14.32 -0.97
C LYS A 84 -44.21 -13.10 -1.04
N VAL A 85 -44.37 -12.39 0.05
CA VAL A 85 -45.18 -11.16 0.12
C VAL A 85 -44.55 -10.03 -0.73
N LEU A 86 -43.22 -9.90 -0.73
CA LEU A 86 -42.50 -8.91 -1.51
C LEU A 86 -42.55 -9.16 -3.04
N GLN A 87 -43.11 -10.26 -3.51
CA GLN A 87 -43.38 -10.45 -4.95
C GLN A 87 -44.52 -9.58 -5.46
N ASP A 88 -45.35 -8.99 -4.58
CA ASP A 88 -46.33 -7.96 -4.98
C ASP A 88 -45.62 -6.63 -5.26
N GLU A 89 -45.51 -6.27 -6.55
CA GLU A 89 -44.84 -5.04 -7.03
C GLU A 89 -45.44 -3.78 -6.39
N LYS A 90 -46.76 -3.70 -6.24
CA LYS A 90 -47.41 -2.52 -5.68
C LYS A 90 -47.09 -2.34 -4.21
N LEU A 91 -47.08 -3.42 -3.45
CA LEU A 91 -46.74 -3.39 -2.04
C LEU A 91 -45.27 -3.03 -1.89
N THR A 92 -44.36 -3.71 -2.58
CA THR A 92 -42.92 -3.54 -2.49
C THR A 92 -42.46 -2.14 -2.96
N THR A 93 -43.13 -1.55 -3.95
CA THR A 93 -42.89 -0.17 -4.36
C THR A 93 -43.11 0.83 -3.22
N ASN A 94 -44.13 0.59 -2.36
CA ASN A 94 -44.50 1.54 -1.31
C ASN A 94 -43.79 1.31 0.02
N ILE A 95 -43.39 0.09 0.37
CA ILE A 95 -42.79 -0.21 1.68
C ILE A 95 -41.30 -0.62 1.58
N GLY A 96 -40.83 -0.94 0.37
CA GLY A 96 -39.51 -1.58 0.20
C GLY A 96 -38.36 -0.74 0.73
N TRP A 97 -38.41 0.58 0.59
CA TRP A 97 -37.35 1.47 1.05
C TRP A 97 -37.22 1.48 2.59
N ASP A 98 -38.33 1.41 3.33
CA ASP A 98 -38.32 1.34 4.80
C ASP A 98 -37.80 0.00 5.32
N LEU A 99 -37.99 -1.09 4.56
CA LEU A 99 -37.55 -2.42 4.98
C LEU A 99 -36.05 -2.65 4.87
N VAL A 100 -35.31 -1.85 4.11
CA VAL A 100 -33.86 -2.04 3.91
C VAL A 100 -33.13 -2.06 5.24
N HIS A 101 -33.35 -1.06 6.10
CA HIS A 101 -32.61 -0.95 7.38
C HIS A 101 -33.00 -2.05 8.39
N LEU A 102 -34.22 -2.62 8.28
CA LEU A 102 -34.67 -3.72 9.11
C LEU A 102 -34.09 -5.08 8.68
N LEU A 103 -33.80 -5.23 7.38
CA LEU A 103 -33.32 -6.49 6.80
C LEU A 103 -31.79 -6.61 6.79
N VAL A 104 -31.07 -5.48 6.72
CA VAL A 104 -29.61 -5.48 6.71
C VAL A 104 -28.97 -6.17 7.92
N PRO A 105 -29.46 -6.00 9.17
CA PRO A 105 -28.94 -6.74 10.33
C PRO A 105 -29.18 -8.26 10.29
N LEU A 106 -30.15 -8.73 9.49
CA LEU A 106 -30.52 -10.15 9.37
C LEU A 106 -29.80 -10.87 8.20
N LEU A 107 -28.72 -10.29 7.67
CA LEU A 107 -27.88 -10.95 6.67
C LEU A 107 -27.05 -12.08 7.32
N PRO A 108 -26.81 -13.16 6.60
CA PRO A 108 -27.10 -13.41 5.18
C PRO A 108 -28.52 -13.93 4.86
N GLN A 109 -29.37 -14.25 5.87
CA GLN A 109 -30.67 -14.90 5.68
C GLN A 109 -31.66 -14.02 4.89
N SER A 110 -31.59 -12.70 5.08
CA SER A 110 -32.47 -11.71 4.42
C SER A 110 -32.07 -11.38 2.97
N THR A 111 -31.01 -11.97 2.42
CA THR A 111 -30.47 -11.64 1.09
C THR A 111 -31.52 -11.65 -0.02
N GLN A 112 -32.42 -12.62 -0.03
CA GLN A 112 -33.47 -12.73 -1.05
C GLN A 112 -34.49 -11.60 -0.95
N CYS A 113 -34.89 -11.22 0.26
CA CYS A 113 -35.81 -10.09 0.48
C CYS A 113 -35.20 -8.79 0.00
N LEU A 114 -33.92 -8.53 0.28
CA LEU A 114 -33.18 -7.35 -0.19
C LEU A 114 -33.09 -7.33 -1.72
N GLN A 115 -32.86 -8.47 -2.36
CA GLN A 115 -32.87 -8.58 -3.83
C GLN A 115 -34.23 -8.31 -4.44
N ASP A 116 -35.32 -8.74 -3.80
CA ASP A 116 -36.68 -8.44 -4.25
C ASP A 116 -37.00 -6.95 -4.14
N ILE A 117 -36.59 -6.32 -3.05
CA ILE A 117 -36.71 -4.86 -2.88
C ILE A 117 -35.91 -4.12 -3.97
N ALA A 118 -34.68 -4.55 -4.26
CA ALA A 118 -33.88 -3.96 -5.33
C ALA A 118 -34.52 -4.13 -6.72
N ARG A 119 -35.27 -5.24 -6.94
CA ARG A 119 -35.89 -5.56 -8.21
C ARG A 119 -37.30 -4.94 -8.37
N LEU A 120 -38.08 -4.82 -7.31
CA LEU A 120 -39.49 -4.46 -7.35
C LEU A 120 -39.81 -3.13 -6.66
N GLY A 121 -39.00 -2.68 -5.69
CA GLY A 121 -39.18 -1.40 -4.97
C GLY A 121 -39.01 -0.18 -5.86
N ASN A 122 -39.37 1.02 -5.37
CA ASN A 122 -39.11 2.28 -6.04
C ASN A 122 -37.59 2.53 -6.11
N PRO A 123 -36.97 2.50 -7.31
CA PRO A 123 -35.51 2.53 -7.40
C PRO A 123 -34.90 3.82 -6.86
N ARG A 124 -35.60 4.96 -6.92
CA ARG A 124 -35.08 6.26 -6.49
C ARG A 124 -35.07 6.40 -4.97
N GLU A 125 -36.08 5.90 -4.30
CA GLU A 125 -36.17 5.91 -2.83
C GLU A 125 -35.25 4.85 -2.23
N VAL A 126 -35.29 3.62 -2.79
CA VAL A 126 -34.46 2.52 -2.30
C VAL A 126 -32.98 2.83 -2.44
N ILE A 127 -32.51 3.45 -3.54
CA ILE A 127 -31.11 3.78 -3.72
C ILE A 127 -30.59 4.75 -2.65
N LEU A 128 -31.41 5.73 -2.25
CA LEU A 128 -31.06 6.66 -1.18
C LEU A 128 -30.93 5.93 0.16
N LYS A 129 -31.84 5.01 0.44
CA LYS A 129 -31.80 4.23 1.69
C LYS A 129 -30.63 3.26 1.73
N VAL A 130 -30.31 2.63 0.60
CA VAL A 130 -29.12 1.74 0.47
C VAL A 130 -27.81 2.53 0.64
N THR A 131 -27.69 3.72 0.04
CA THR A 131 -26.50 4.59 0.22
C THR A 131 -26.38 5.10 1.65
N GLU A 132 -27.48 5.39 2.34
CA GLU A 132 -27.47 5.70 3.77
C GLU A 132 -27.03 4.49 4.60
N SER A 133 -27.58 3.31 4.34
CA SER A 133 -27.21 2.07 5.05
C SER A 133 -25.74 1.71 4.87
N LEU A 134 -25.14 1.95 3.68
CA LEU A 134 -23.71 1.75 3.45
C LEU A 134 -22.82 2.63 4.35
N ARG A 135 -23.23 3.90 4.59
CA ARG A 135 -22.49 4.81 5.44
C ARG A 135 -22.60 4.48 6.93
N LEU A 136 -23.59 3.70 7.29
CA LEU A 136 -23.91 3.30 8.68
C LEU A 136 -23.36 1.90 9.02
N ILE A 137 -22.63 1.24 8.12
CA ILE A 137 -21.99 -0.05 8.44
C ILE A 137 -20.94 0.19 9.51
N ASP A 138 -21.03 -0.56 10.59
CA ASP A 138 -20.07 -0.55 11.68
C ASP A 138 -18.98 -1.60 11.43
N TYR A 139 -17.76 -1.13 11.20
CA TYR A 139 -16.59 -1.97 10.99
C TYR A 139 -15.76 -2.17 12.27
N GLU A 140 -16.05 -1.46 13.37
CA GLU A 140 -15.31 -1.60 14.63
C GLU A 140 -15.44 -3.03 15.20
N ALA A 141 -16.58 -3.67 14.94
CA ALA A 141 -16.81 -5.06 15.32
C ALA A 141 -15.89 -6.10 14.62
N LEU A 142 -15.13 -5.68 13.58
CA LEU A 142 -14.16 -6.54 12.90
C LEU A 142 -12.79 -6.54 13.57
N ASP A 143 -12.51 -5.54 14.41
CA ASP A 143 -11.21 -5.34 15.03
C ASP A 143 -11.13 -5.95 16.46
N GLU A 144 -12.24 -6.44 17.01
CA GLU A 144 -12.21 -7.20 18.26
C GLU A 144 -11.54 -8.58 17.99
N PRO A 145 -10.40 -8.88 18.64
CA PRO A 145 -9.80 -10.20 18.52
C PRO A 145 -10.80 -11.22 19.07
N ASN A 146 -11.17 -12.19 18.25
CA ASN A 146 -11.93 -13.35 18.73
C ASN A 146 -11.10 -14.04 19.82
N GLU A 147 -11.49 -13.89 21.10
CA GLU A 147 -10.85 -14.57 22.22
C GLU A 147 -10.79 -16.10 22.05
N ASP A 148 -11.61 -16.66 21.14
CA ASP A 148 -11.63 -18.08 20.79
C ASP A 148 -10.49 -18.55 19.88
N GLU A 149 -9.73 -17.64 19.20
CA GLU A 149 -8.59 -18.02 18.34
C GLU A 149 -7.25 -18.06 19.11
N GLU A 150 -7.08 -17.39 20.23
CA GLU A 150 -5.84 -17.45 21.02
C GLU A 150 -5.60 -18.82 21.67
N ASP A 151 -6.66 -19.58 21.98
CA ASP A 151 -6.54 -20.92 22.57
C ASP A 151 -6.08 -21.99 21.55
N ALA A 152 -6.20 -21.74 20.24
CA ALA A 152 -5.79 -22.67 19.21
C ALA A 152 -4.30 -22.57 18.83
N VAL A 153 -3.65 -21.42 19.06
CA VAL A 153 -2.25 -21.17 18.69
C VAL A 153 -1.27 -21.55 19.80
N THR A 154 -1.69 -21.57 21.06
CA THR A 154 -0.81 -21.91 22.20
C THR A 154 -0.63 -23.40 22.43
N GLY A 155 -1.36 -24.27 21.69
CA GLY A 155 -1.30 -25.75 21.84
C GLY A 155 -0.21 -26.47 21.04
N ALA A 156 0.53 -25.81 20.14
CA ALA A 156 1.46 -26.46 19.21
C ALA A 156 2.94 -26.11 19.39
N SER A 157 3.45 -26.07 20.61
CA SER A 157 4.89 -26.00 20.86
C SER A 157 5.31 -26.87 22.02
N SER A 158 5.69 -28.06 21.72
CA SER A 158 6.79 -28.87 22.28
C SER A 158 6.51 -30.38 22.12
N HIS A 159 7.17 -31.04 21.19
CA HIS A 159 7.90 -32.28 21.44
C HIS A 159 8.69 -32.69 20.20
N LYS A 160 10.01 -32.47 20.29
CA LYS A 160 11.00 -33.16 19.47
C LYS A 160 11.07 -34.60 19.93
N THR A 161 10.87 -35.58 19.05
CA THR A 161 11.52 -36.86 19.10
C THR A 161 11.72 -37.42 17.69
N ALA A 162 12.91 -37.98 17.46
CA ALA A 162 13.48 -38.42 16.21
C ALA A 162 12.82 -39.70 15.65
N PRO A 163 13.15 -40.07 14.36
CA PRO A 163 12.35 -40.99 13.57
C PRO A 163 12.72 -42.47 13.78
N THR A 164 11.72 -43.32 13.80
CA THR A 164 11.89 -44.76 13.51
C THR A 164 11.02 -45.11 12.32
N ALA A 165 11.68 -45.69 11.32
CA ALA A 165 11.07 -46.24 10.13
C ALA A 165 10.22 -47.47 10.48
N ASP A 166 8.98 -47.52 9.99
CA ASP A 166 8.42 -48.74 9.41
C ASP A 166 7.18 -48.39 8.57
N GLY A 167 7.18 -48.93 7.35
CA GLY A 167 6.15 -48.69 6.39
C GLY A 167 4.88 -49.50 6.64
N LYS A 168 3.76 -48.93 6.25
CA LYS A 168 2.61 -49.63 5.60
C LYS A 168 1.62 -48.65 5.02
N ASP A 169 1.32 -48.85 3.76
CA ASP A 169 0.28 -48.25 2.95
C ASP A 169 -1.07 -48.11 3.67
N LYS A 170 -1.62 -46.90 3.68
CA LYS A 170 -3.06 -46.71 3.68
C LYS A 170 -3.44 -45.64 2.66
N VAL A 171 -4.04 -46.13 1.59
CA VAL A 171 -4.76 -45.39 0.57
C VAL A 171 -5.96 -44.69 1.19
N GLY A 172 -6.09 -43.39 0.84
CA GLY A 172 -7.37 -42.71 0.69
C GLY A 172 -8.15 -42.34 1.94
N SER A 173 -7.91 -41.14 2.45
CA SER A 173 -9.03 -40.33 2.94
C SER A 173 -9.06 -39.03 2.11
N SER A 174 -10.11 -38.91 1.30
CA SER A 174 -10.45 -37.67 0.61
C SER A 174 -10.51 -36.54 1.65
N GLN A 175 -9.61 -35.56 1.53
CA GLN A 175 -9.79 -34.27 2.19
C GLN A 175 -11.14 -33.72 1.71
N ALA A 176 -12.12 -33.78 2.59
CA ALA A 176 -13.28 -32.93 2.45
C ALA A 176 -12.75 -31.50 2.38
N ALA A 177 -12.97 -30.81 1.27
CA ALA A 177 -12.65 -29.41 1.14
C ALA A 177 -13.39 -28.69 2.29
N GLU A 178 -12.65 -28.22 3.29
CA GLU A 178 -13.19 -27.36 4.34
C GLU A 178 -13.81 -26.16 3.63
N MET A 179 -15.11 -25.96 3.85
CA MET A 179 -15.79 -24.78 3.35
C MET A 179 -15.14 -23.56 4.00
N PRO A 180 -14.83 -22.51 3.23
CA PRO A 180 -14.25 -21.29 3.80
C PRO A 180 -15.18 -20.77 4.90
N PRO A 181 -14.63 -20.20 6.00
CA PRO A 181 -15.42 -19.63 7.08
C PRO A 181 -16.41 -18.59 6.54
N PRO A 182 -17.60 -18.46 7.12
CA PRO A 182 -18.56 -17.45 6.69
C PRO A 182 -17.98 -16.05 6.88
N LEU A 183 -18.23 -15.17 5.91
CA LEU A 183 -17.76 -13.77 5.98
C LEU A 183 -18.44 -13.05 7.16
N PRO A 184 -17.73 -12.15 7.84
CA PRO A 184 -18.29 -11.32 8.90
C PRO A 184 -19.51 -10.51 8.44
N LEU A 185 -20.41 -10.18 9.38
CA LEU A 185 -21.64 -9.46 9.09
C LEU A 185 -21.43 -8.14 8.34
N PRO A 186 -20.50 -7.23 8.73
CA PRO A 186 -20.27 -5.98 7.99
C PRO A 186 -19.86 -6.19 6.53
N VAL A 187 -19.06 -7.21 6.24
CA VAL A 187 -18.65 -7.56 4.86
C VAL A 187 -19.83 -8.11 4.05
N ASN A 188 -20.68 -8.92 4.69
CA ASN A 188 -21.93 -9.40 4.08
C ASN A 188 -22.90 -8.25 3.80
N GLN A 189 -23.03 -7.29 4.73
CA GLN A 189 -23.83 -6.09 4.56
C GLN A 189 -23.33 -5.26 3.38
N PHE A 190 -22.03 -4.98 3.32
CA PHE A 190 -21.42 -4.27 2.21
C PHE A 190 -21.72 -4.95 0.86
N THR A 191 -21.45 -6.24 0.75
CA THR A 191 -21.64 -7.00 -0.48
C THR A 191 -23.11 -7.04 -0.92
N ALA A 192 -24.04 -7.25 0.02
CA ALA A 192 -25.46 -7.29 -0.29
C ALA A 192 -25.98 -5.92 -0.76
N LEU A 193 -25.60 -4.84 -0.08
CA LEU A 193 -25.98 -3.46 -0.46
C LEU A 193 -25.38 -3.07 -1.82
N LEU A 194 -24.14 -3.46 -2.13
CA LEU A 194 -23.56 -3.25 -3.46
C LEU A 194 -24.34 -4.00 -4.56
N SER A 195 -24.75 -5.24 -4.31
CA SER A 195 -25.58 -6.01 -5.23
C SER A 195 -26.94 -5.34 -5.49
N MET A 196 -27.54 -4.74 -4.45
CA MET A 196 -28.77 -3.92 -4.60
C MET A 196 -28.49 -2.70 -5.48
N LEU A 197 -27.41 -1.94 -5.23
CA LEU A 197 -27.03 -0.75 -6.01
C LEU A 197 -26.83 -1.08 -7.49
N ALA A 198 -26.18 -2.21 -7.79
CA ALA A 198 -26.00 -2.68 -9.16
C ALA A 198 -27.35 -2.89 -9.89
N THR A 199 -28.35 -3.40 -9.19
CA THR A 199 -29.68 -3.61 -9.74
C THR A 199 -30.46 -2.31 -9.87
N LEU A 200 -30.45 -1.47 -8.84
CA LEU A 200 -31.20 -0.21 -8.76
C LEU A 200 -30.70 0.80 -9.80
N GLN A 201 -29.37 0.97 -9.93
CA GLN A 201 -28.76 1.91 -10.88
C GLN A 201 -29.21 1.63 -12.32
N ASN A 202 -29.33 0.37 -12.71
CA ASN A 202 -29.79 -0.03 -14.04
C ASN A 202 -31.30 0.19 -14.26
N ARG A 203 -32.09 0.31 -13.18
CA ARG A 203 -33.54 0.54 -13.25
C ARG A 203 -33.91 2.03 -13.31
N ILE A 204 -33.06 2.93 -12.78
CA ILE A 204 -33.33 4.37 -12.77
C ILE A 204 -33.31 4.91 -14.20
N LYS A 205 -34.44 5.50 -14.63
CA LYS A 205 -34.61 6.14 -15.94
C LYS A 205 -34.73 7.64 -15.76
N THR A 206 -33.61 8.35 -15.94
CA THR A 206 -33.52 9.79 -15.76
C THR A 206 -32.72 10.44 -16.88
N LYS A 207 -32.88 11.75 -17.08
CA LYS A 207 -32.08 12.54 -18.03
C LYS A 207 -30.61 12.69 -17.57
N TYR A 208 -30.36 12.63 -16.24
CA TYR A 208 -29.05 12.85 -15.62
C TYR A 208 -28.67 11.69 -14.70
N PRO A 209 -28.38 10.49 -15.25
CA PRO A 209 -28.01 9.33 -14.44
C PRO A 209 -26.69 9.49 -13.71
N SER A 210 -25.78 10.37 -14.19
CA SER A 210 -24.52 10.69 -13.53
C SER A 210 -24.70 11.18 -12.08
N ARG A 211 -25.79 11.88 -11.77
CA ARG A 211 -26.07 12.37 -10.40
C ARG A 211 -26.29 11.22 -9.41
N PHE A 212 -27.13 10.25 -9.77
CA PHE A 212 -27.33 9.06 -8.93
C PHE A 212 -26.08 8.21 -8.86
N LEU A 213 -25.37 8.06 -9.97
CA LEU A 213 -24.10 7.32 -10.02
C LEU A 213 -23.07 7.96 -9.09
N SER A 214 -22.90 9.27 -9.12
CA SER A 214 -21.95 9.98 -8.26
C SER A 214 -22.23 9.76 -6.78
N THR A 215 -23.49 9.94 -6.32
CA THR A 215 -23.88 9.69 -4.93
C THR A 215 -23.63 8.24 -4.52
N THR A 216 -23.92 7.30 -5.43
CA THR A 216 -23.67 5.87 -5.22
C THR A 216 -22.18 5.57 -5.04
N LEU A 217 -21.32 6.06 -5.94
CA LEU A 217 -19.88 5.82 -5.90
C LEU A 217 -19.23 6.44 -4.66
N GLN A 218 -19.69 7.63 -4.24
CA GLN A 218 -19.23 8.26 -3.00
C GLN A 218 -19.60 7.43 -1.76
N ALA A 219 -20.83 6.92 -1.68
CA ALA A 219 -21.24 6.10 -0.55
C ALA A 219 -20.44 4.79 -0.48
N ILE A 220 -20.15 4.17 -1.64
CA ILE A 220 -19.30 2.98 -1.70
C ILE A 220 -17.88 3.29 -1.23
N LEU A 221 -17.29 4.39 -1.72
CA LEU A 221 -15.93 4.76 -1.32
C LEU A 221 -15.84 5.09 0.16
N ALA A 222 -16.76 5.88 0.70
CA ALA A 222 -16.80 6.23 2.12
C ALA A 222 -16.94 5.00 3.02
N SER A 223 -17.78 4.03 2.63
CA SER A 223 -17.92 2.76 3.36
C SER A 223 -16.65 1.90 3.26
N PHE A 224 -16.03 1.83 2.09
CA PHE A 224 -14.80 1.07 1.85
C PHE A 224 -13.61 1.64 2.65
N SER A 225 -13.50 2.97 2.76
CA SER A 225 -12.44 3.63 3.53
C SER A 225 -12.56 3.36 5.04
N GLY A 226 -13.77 3.08 5.56
CA GLY A 226 -13.98 2.72 6.96
C GLY A 226 -13.53 1.29 7.32
N ALA A 227 -13.31 0.42 6.33
CA ALA A 227 -12.95 -0.97 6.59
C ALA A 227 -11.42 -1.15 6.73
N VAL A 228 -10.98 -1.81 7.79
CA VAL A 228 -9.56 -2.15 8.01
C VAL A 228 -9.25 -3.57 7.51
N SER A 229 -10.15 -4.52 7.68
CA SER A 229 -9.97 -5.93 7.32
C SER A 229 -10.88 -6.34 6.15
N HIS A 230 -10.64 -7.53 5.57
CA HIS A 230 -11.43 -8.10 4.46
C HIS A 230 -11.54 -7.21 3.19
N ARG A 231 -10.55 -6.35 2.98
CA ARG A 231 -10.56 -5.40 1.84
C ARG A 231 -10.52 -6.09 0.49
N GLU A 232 -9.89 -7.26 0.36
CA GLU A 232 -9.83 -8.03 -0.87
C GLU A 232 -11.25 -8.48 -1.32
N GLU A 233 -12.05 -9.01 -0.40
CA GLU A 233 -13.42 -9.43 -0.65
C GLU A 233 -14.31 -8.23 -1.03
N MET A 234 -14.12 -7.10 -0.37
CA MET A 234 -14.83 -5.85 -0.67
C MET A 234 -14.46 -5.31 -2.05
N VAL A 235 -13.18 -5.32 -2.44
CA VAL A 235 -12.71 -4.95 -3.79
C VAL A 235 -13.37 -5.83 -4.85
N LEU A 236 -13.46 -7.15 -4.63
CA LEU A 236 -14.13 -8.05 -5.56
C LEU A 236 -15.62 -7.67 -5.74
N SER A 237 -16.29 -7.32 -4.65
CA SER A 237 -17.68 -6.87 -4.68
C SER A 237 -17.86 -5.56 -5.44
N ILE A 238 -16.93 -4.58 -5.24
CA ILE A 238 -16.89 -3.31 -5.99
C ILE A 238 -16.72 -3.59 -7.49
N VAL A 239 -15.75 -4.42 -7.87
CA VAL A 239 -15.49 -4.77 -9.28
C VAL A 239 -16.71 -5.41 -9.94
N GLN A 240 -17.38 -6.33 -9.24
CA GLN A 240 -18.62 -6.99 -9.75
C GLN A 240 -19.74 -5.97 -9.93
N THR A 241 -19.91 -5.06 -8.98
CA THR A 241 -20.92 -4.00 -9.03
C THR A 241 -20.70 -3.09 -10.22
N ILE A 242 -19.50 -2.59 -10.42
CA ILE A 242 -19.19 -1.70 -11.55
C ILE A 242 -19.37 -2.43 -12.89
N LYS A 243 -18.94 -3.68 -13.01
CA LYS A 243 -19.18 -4.51 -14.21
C LYS A 243 -20.66 -4.69 -14.49
N SER A 244 -21.48 -4.84 -13.44
CA SER A 244 -22.95 -4.96 -13.59
C SER A 244 -23.58 -3.64 -14.02
N ILE A 245 -23.17 -2.51 -13.47
CA ILE A 245 -23.67 -1.17 -13.83
C ILE A 245 -23.30 -0.82 -15.27
N THR A 246 -22.06 -1.07 -15.67
CA THR A 246 -21.58 -0.74 -17.02
C THR A 246 -22.03 -1.72 -18.09
N GLY A 247 -22.53 -2.88 -17.71
CA GLY A 247 -22.89 -3.94 -18.67
C GLY A 247 -21.69 -4.57 -19.37
N ILE A 248 -20.45 -4.27 -18.96
CA ILE A 248 -19.24 -4.82 -19.54
C ILE A 248 -19.21 -6.33 -19.27
N ARG A 249 -19.43 -7.12 -20.32
CA ARG A 249 -19.31 -8.58 -20.28
C ARG A 249 -18.11 -8.98 -21.12
N ARG A 250 -17.13 -9.62 -20.52
CA ARG A 250 -16.07 -10.26 -21.30
C ARG A 250 -16.69 -11.42 -22.10
N PRO A 251 -16.27 -11.58 -23.39
CA PRO A 251 -16.66 -12.76 -24.14
C PRO A 251 -16.27 -14.02 -23.36
N ALA A 252 -17.16 -15.00 -23.31
CA ALA A 252 -16.84 -16.28 -22.71
C ALA A 252 -15.57 -16.83 -23.38
N LEU A 253 -14.61 -17.29 -22.56
CA LEU A 253 -13.41 -17.96 -23.09
C LEU A 253 -13.87 -19.07 -24.02
N PRO A 254 -13.28 -19.19 -25.25
CA PRO A 254 -13.62 -20.25 -26.14
C PRO A 254 -13.44 -21.59 -25.39
N SER A 255 -14.49 -22.40 -25.35
CA SER A 255 -14.43 -23.70 -24.69
C SER A 255 -13.24 -24.46 -25.27
N ARG A 256 -12.25 -24.81 -24.41
CA ARG A 256 -11.22 -25.74 -24.83
C ARG A 256 -11.93 -26.99 -25.34
N LYS A 257 -11.79 -27.31 -26.59
CA LYS A 257 -12.14 -28.62 -27.13
C LYS A 257 -11.21 -29.61 -26.45
N SER A 258 -11.56 -30.07 -25.25
CA SER A 258 -10.86 -31.18 -24.63
C SER A 258 -11.08 -32.38 -25.53
N SER A 259 -9.99 -32.95 -25.97
CA SER A 259 -9.97 -34.24 -26.69
C SER A 259 -10.88 -35.22 -25.95
N GLY A 260 -11.76 -35.88 -26.71
CA GLY A 260 -12.95 -36.61 -26.30
C GLY A 260 -12.82 -37.80 -25.37
N MET A 261 -12.10 -37.69 -24.27
CA MET A 261 -11.92 -38.77 -23.29
C MET A 261 -12.52 -38.51 -21.89
N LEU A 262 -13.23 -37.42 -21.69
CA LEU A 262 -13.89 -37.05 -20.42
C LEU A 262 -15.38 -36.77 -20.56
N GLN A 263 -16.04 -37.39 -21.56
CA GLN A 263 -17.50 -37.21 -21.80
C GLN A 263 -18.43 -38.12 -20.98
N SER A 264 -17.89 -38.84 -19.96
CA SER A 264 -18.68 -39.77 -19.16
C SER A 264 -18.87 -39.44 -17.68
N ILE A 265 -18.48 -38.25 -17.23
CA ILE A 265 -18.84 -37.77 -15.90
C ILE A 265 -19.89 -36.68 -16.10
N GLY A 266 -21.14 -37.02 -15.86
CA GLY A 266 -22.28 -36.08 -15.92
C GLY A 266 -22.03 -34.93 -14.96
N VAL A 267 -21.53 -33.81 -15.50
CA VAL A 267 -21.59 -32.53 -14.84
C VAL A 267 -23.06 -32.12 -14.92
N ALA A 268 -23.71 -32.10 -13.76
CA ALA A 268 -25.02 -31.52 -13.62
C ALA A 268 -25.04 -30.15 -14.28
N ASP A 269 -26.00 -29.89 -15.14
CA ASP A 269 -26.27 -28.59 -15.74
C ASP A 269 -26.21 -27.51 -14.65
N HIS A 270 -25.18 -26.68 -14.68
CA HIS A 270 -25.27 -25.41 -13.99
C HIS A 270 -26.48 -24.68 -14.56
N PRO A 271 -27.43 -24.21 -13.71
CA PRO A 271 -28.56 -23.49 -14.22
C PRO A 271 -28.01 -22.34 -15.07
N SER A 272 -28.37 -22.39 -16.34
CA SER A 272 -28.21 -21.31 -17.30
C SER A 272 -28.58 -20.02 -16.57
N LEU A 273 -27.64 -19.06 -16.45
CA LEU A 273 -27.93 -17.76 -15.88
C LEU A 273 -29.12 -17.21 -16.65
N VAL A 274 -30.29 -17.33 -16.03
CA VAL A 274 -31.55 -16.77 -16.52
C VAL A 274 -31.25 -15.31 -16.85
N ALA A 275 -31.59 -14.88 -18.05
CA ALA A 275 -31.54 -13.48 -18.42
C ALA A 275 -32.17 -12.67 -17.27
N PRO A 276 -31.54 -11.56 -16.82
CA PRO A 276 -32.05 -10.83 -15.67
C PRO A 276 -33.53 -10.55 -15.91
N SER A 277 -34.37 -11.12 -15.05
CA SER A 277 -35.79 -10.86 -15.08
C SER A 277 -35.97 -9.36 -15.01
N GLN A 278 -36.62 -8.75 -16.02
CA GLN A 278 -36.78 -7.30 -16.05
C GLN A 278 -37.43 -6.90 -14.73
N GLY A 279 -36.72 -6.11 -13.93
CA GLY A 279 -37.28 -5.54 -12.70
C GLY A 279 -38.45 -4.62 -13.01
N ALA A 280 -39.24 -4.26 -11.99
CA ALA A 280 -40.31 -3.29 -12.13
C ALA A 280 -39.80 -1.99 -12.77
N ALA A 281 -40.65 -1.34 -13.54
CA ALA A 281 -40.31 -0.07 -14.18
C ALA A 281 -40.11 1.03 -13.12
N ASP A 282 -39.27 2.04 -13.44
CA ASP A 282 -39.14 3.23 -12.62
C ASP A 282 -40.47 4.04 -12.67
N PRO A 283 -41.18 4.22 -11.53
CA PRO A 283 -42.47 4.92 -11.51
C PRO A 283 -42.41 6.37 -12.01
N GLU A 284 -41.25 7.01 -11.84
CA GLU A 284 -40.98 8.39 -12.24
C GLU A 284 -40.13 8.46 -13.51
N GLY A 285 -39.94 7.32 -14.19
CA GLY A 285 -39.10 7.22 -15.36
C GLY A 285 -39.63 8.07 -16.52
N VAL A 286 -38.84 9.02 -16.98
CA VAL A 286 -39.11 9.75 -18.22
C VAL A 286 -38.87 8.79 -19.39
N VAL A 287 -39.77 8.76 -20.37
CA VAL A 287 -39.60 8.02 -21.62
C VAL A 287 -38.23 8.33 -22.19
N ALA A 288 -37.40 7.31 -22.34
CA ALA A 288 -35.97 7.42 -22.67
C ALA A 288 -35.76 8.29 -23.90
N GLN A 289 -35.38 9.54 -23.69
CA GLN A 289 -34.58 10.28 -24.63
C GLN A 289 -33.16 9.74 -24.50
N ASP A 290 -32.52 9.42 -25.61
CA ASP A 290 -31.11 8.98 -25.63
C ASP A 290 -30.30 9.90 -24.72
N THR A 291 -29.61 9.31 -23.76
CA THR A 291 -28.63 10.03 -22.94
C THR A 291 -27.61 10.65 -23.87
N GLY A 292 -27.45 11.97 -23.84
CA GLY A 292 -26.52 12.67 -24.72
C GLY A 292 -25.07 12.15 -24.55
N PRO A 293 -24.21 12.32 -25.54
CA PRO A 293 -22.80 11.87 -25.46
C PRO A 293 -22.06 12.48 -24.26
N GLU A 294 -22.36 13.72 -23.89
CA GLU A 294 -21.78 14.40 -22.72
C GLU A 294 -22.09 13.68 -21.40
N GLU A 295 -23.32 13.20 -21.25
CA GLU A 295 -23.73 12.47 -20.04
C GLU A 295 -23.06 11.10 -19.94
N THR A 296 -22.86 10.42 -21.09
CA THR A 296 -22.11 9.16 -21.14
C THR A 296 -20.64 9.35 -20.80
N GLU A 297 -20.05 10.44 -21.29
CA GLU A 297 -18.67 10.81 -20.98
C GLU A 297 -18.51 11.13 -19.49
N MET A 298 -19.47 11.86 -18.91
CA MET A 298 -19.51 12.17 -17.47
C MET A 298 -19.57 10.90 -16.62
N GLN A 299 -20.47 9.95 -16.96
CA GLN A 299 -20.54 8.66 -16.26
C GLN A 299 -19.24 7.88 -16.34
N ASN A 300 -18.62 7.79 -17.53
CA ASN A 300 -17.34 7.13 -17.70
C ASN A 300 -16.25 7.78 -16.86
N ARG A 301 -16.20 9.13 -16.84
CA ARG A 301 -15.20 9.86 -16.04
C ARG A 301 -15.40 9.67 -14.54
N LEU A 302 -16.65 9.65 -14.05
CA LEU A 302 -16.96 9.30 -12.66
C LEU A 302 -16.45 7.91 -12.29
N LEU A 303 -16.67 6.92 -13.14
CA LEU A 303 -16.19 5.56 -12.92
C LEU A 303 -14.66 5.47 -12.94
N GLN A 304 -14.01 6.17 -13.86
CA GLN A 304 -12.53 6.26 -13.92
C GLN A 304 -11.96 6.91 -12.65
N SER A 305 -12.55 8.02 -12.22
CA SER A 305 -12.16 8.70 -10.98
C SER A 305 -12.36 7.76 -9.77
N PHE A 306 -13.52 7.15 -9.66
CA PHE A 306 -13.84 6.22 -8.58
C PHE A 306 -12.82 5.07 -8.48
N ILE A 307 -12.47 4.43 -9.61
CA ILE A 307 -11.52 3.31 -9.60
C ILE A 307 -10.12 3.77 -9.16
N THR A 308 -9.67 4.97 -9.55
CA THR A 308 -8.38 5.48 -9.08
C THR A 308 -8.38 5.73 -7.56
N HIS A 309 -9.50 6.25 -6.99
CA HIS A 309 -9.63 6.41 -5.54
C HIS A 309 -9.73 5.07 -4.79
N VAL A 310 -10.47 4.09 -5.32
CA VAL A 310 -10.51 2.74 -4.73
C VAL A 310 -9.13 2.08 -4.75
N PHE A 311 -8.38 2.27 -5.83
CA PHE A 311 -7.03 1.73 -5.96
C PHE A 311 -6.06 2.34 -4.95
N GLU A 312 -6.13 3.67 -4.77
CA GLU A 312 -5.39 4.40 -3.73
C GLU A 312 -5.75 3.88 -2.35
N GLU A 313 -7.03 3.92 -2.02
CA GLU A 313 -7.54 3.53 -0.71
C GLU A 313 -7.19 2.08 -0.35
N TYR A 314 -7.24 1.18 -1.34
CA TYR A 314 -6.85 -0.21 -1.14
C TYR A 314 -5.37 -0.37 -0.82
N LEU A 315 -4.49 0.23 -1.64
CA LEU A 315 -3.04 0.02 -1.53
C LEU A 315 -2.41 0.78 -0.37
N LEU A 316 -2.86 2.00 -0.06
CA LEU A 316 -2.29 2.79 1.03
C LEU A 316 -2.64 2.24 2.41
N ASN A 317 -3.73 1.49 2.52
CA ASN A 317 -4.16 0.87 3.77
C ASN A 317 -3.86 -0.64 3.85
N LEU A 318 -2.91 -1.14 3.04
CA LEU A 318 -2.40 -2.49 3.25
C LEU A 318 -1.61 -2.56 4.56
N PRO A 319 -1.74 -3.65 5.34
CA PRO A 319 -1.07 -3.76 6.64
C PRO A 319 0.45 -3.61 6.52
N ASP A 320 1.02 -2.71 7.31
CA ASP A 320 2.47 -2.46 7.37
C ASP A 320 3.23 -3.49 8.23
N ALA A 321 2.50 -4.25 9.07
CA ALA A 321 3.07 -5.22 10.01
C ALA A 321 3.72 -6.44 9.35
N ASP A 322 3.60 -6.54 8.04
CA ASP A 322 4.11 -7.66 7.27
C ASP A 322 5.56 -7.45 6.83
N ASP A 323 6.34 -8.51 6.79
CA ASP A 323 7.68 -8.53 6.19
C ASP A 323 7.66 -8.17 4.69
N VAL A 324 6.48 -8.18 4.06
CA VAL A 324 6.26 -7.88 2.64
C VAL A 324 5.42 -6.60 2.52
N PRO A 325 6.04 -5.43 2.31
CA PRO A 325 5.33 -4.17 2.19
C PRO A 325 4.52 -4.09 0.89
N GLY A 326 3.27 -3.69 0.99
CA GLY A 326 2.40 -3.44 -0.16
C GLY A 326 2.32 -4.60 -1.15
N MET A 327 2.67 -4.34 -2.39
CA MET A 327 2.78 -5.33 -3.48
C MET A 327 4.20 -5.80 -3.72
N ALA A 328 5.18 -5.23 -3.01
CA ALA A 328 6.62 -5.49 -3.16
C ALA A 328 7.10 -5.50 -4.63
N TRP A 329 6.59 -4.57 -5.43
CA TRP A 329 6.94 -4.48 -6.87
C TRP A 329 8.44 -4.32 -7.08
N SER A 330 9.10 -3.41 -6.33
CA SER A 330 10.54 -3.18 -6.43
C SER A 330 11.35 -4.43 -6.11
N SER A 331 10.98 -5.18 -5.07
CA SER A 331 11.65 -6.43 -4.67
C SER A 331 11.44 -7.54 -5.72
N ARG A 332 10.20 -7.74 -6.17
CA ARG A 332 9.87 -8.75 -7.19
C ARG A 332 10.52 -8.46 -8.54
N LEU A 333 10.57 -7.18 -8.94
CA LEU A 333 11.31 -6.74 -10.13
C LEU A 333 12.81 -7.00 -9.98
N SER A 334 13.40 -6.64 -8.83
CA SER A 334 14.82 -6.87 -8.56
C SER A 334 15.18 -8.37 -8.60
N GLU A 335 14.34 -9.25 -8.04
CA GLU A 335 14.51 -10.70 -8.13
C GLU A 335 14.46 -11.21 -9.57
N LYS A 336 13.51 -10.70 -10.37
CA LYS A 336 13.37 -11.08 -11.78
C LYS A 336 14.54 -10.61 -12.63
N LEU A 337 14.99 -9.37 -12.43
CA LEU A 337 16.08 -8.75 -13.20
C LEU A 337 17.45 -9.29 -12.78
N ASN A 338 17.61 -9.65 -11.51
CA ASN A 338 18.89 -10.11 -10.94
C ASN A 338 18.73 -11.44 -10.18
N PRO A 339 18.37 -12.55 -10.83
CA PRO A 339 18.11 -13.81 -10.15
C PRO A 339 19.33 -14.38 -9.39
N GLY A 340 20.54 -14.02 -9.82
CA GLY A 340 21.78 -14.41 -9.12
C GLY A 340 22.02 -13.73 -7.77
N ARG A 341 21.24 -12.69 -7.43
CA ARG A 341 21.31 -12.00 -6.13
C ARG A 341 20.35 -12.60 -5.10
N VAL A 342 19.41 -13.44 -5.52
CA VAL A 342 18.48 -14.11 -4.61
C VAL A 342 19.28 -15.15 -3.80
N PRO A 343 19.25 -15.07 -2.45
CA PRO A 343 19.99 -16.01 -1.62
C PRO A 343 19.47 -17.45 -1.83
N PRO A 344 20.35 -18.43 -2.06
CA PRO A 344 19.94 -19.82 -2.14
C PRO A 344 19.35 -20.27 -0.80
N ASN A 345 18.32 -21.09 -0.83
CA ASN A 345 17.60 -21.63 0.33
C ASN A 345 16.69 -20.65 1.08
N ARG A 346 16.39 -19.47 0.51
CA ARG A 346 15.36 -18.59 1.00
C ARG A 346 14.27 -18.49 -0.08
N ALA A 347 13.00 -18.61 0.32
CA ALA A 347 11.89 -18.35 -0.59
C ALA A 347 11.98 -16.90 -1.12
N SER A 348 11.89 -16.74 -2.43
CA SER A 348 11.85 -15.41 -3.03
C SER A 348 10.54 -14.71 -2.67
N ILE A 349 10.53 -13.37 -2.69
CA ILE A 349 9.29 -12.59 -2.49
C ILE A 349 8.26 -12.97 -3.56
N THR A 350 8.70 -13.16 -4.80
CA THR A 350 7.82 -13.62 -5.90
C THR A 350 7.19 -14.98 -5.61
N GLU A 351 7.92 -15.91 -5.00
CA GLU A 351 7.41 -17.21 -4.60
C GLU A 351 6.41 -17.10 -3.43
N GLN A 352 6.64 -16.23 -2.46
CA GLN A 352 5.71 -15.96 -1.37
C GLN A 352 4.35 -15.48 -1.91
N PHE A 353 4.33 -14.58 -2.91
CA PHE A 353 3.10 -14.12 -3.56
C PHE A 353 2.32 -15.24 -4.29
N THR A 354 2.94 -16.36 -4.60
CA THR A 354 2.28 -17.51 -5.22
C THR A 354 1.86 -18.58 -4.22
N THR A 355 2.55 -18.70 -3.09
CA THR A 355 2.33 -19.77 -2.09
C THR A 355 1.46 -19.32 -0.92
N GLU A 356 1.57 -18.06 -0.50
CA GLU A 356 0.79 -17.52 0.60
C GLU A 356 -0.58 -17.03 0.12
N GLN A 357 -1.65 -17.63 0.63
CA GLN A 357 -3.02 -17.34 0.20
C GLN A 357 -3.39 -15.85 0.34
N ARG A 358 -2.91 -15.19 1.39
CA ARG A 358 -3.15 -13.76 1.62
C ARG A 358 -2.52 -12.90 0.52
N LEU A 359 -1.25 -13.12 0.18
CA LEU A 359 -0.55 -12.38 -0.87
C LEU A 359 -1.12 -12.70 -2.26
N ALA A 360 -1.54 -13.94 -2.51
CA ALA A 360 -2.23 -14.31 -3.73
C ALA A 360 -3.56 -13.55 -3.91
N ARG A 361 -4.35 -13.37 -2.83
CA ARG A 361 -5.58 -12.55 -2.86
C ARG A 361 -5.30 -11.08 -3.19
N ARG A 362 -4.18 -10.50 -2.71
CA ARG A 362 -3.76 -9.13 -3.10
C ARG A 362 -3.49 -9.03 -4.61
N ILE A 363 -2.79 -10.02 -5.20
CA ILE A 363 -2.58 -10.05 -6.65
C ILE A 363 -3.90 -10.12 -7.40
N ASP A 364 -4.84 -10.95 -6.94
CA ASP A 364 -6.15 -11.07 -7.58
C ASP A 364 -6.95 -9.77 -7.51
N ALA A 365 -6.99 -9.11 -6.36
CA ALA A 365 -7.68 -7.84 -6.16
C ALA A 365 -7.09 -6.74 -7.06
N VAL A 366 -5.76 -6.56 -7.04
CA VAL A 366 -5.05 -5.60 -7.89
C VAL A 366 -5.25 -5.92 -9.37
N GLY A 367 -5.14 -7.20 -9.76
CA GLY A 367 -5.34 -7.64 -11.13
C GLY A 367 -6.75 -7.35 -11.65
N GLN A 368 -7.77 -7.51 -10.80
CA GLN A 368 -9.15 -7.21 -11.18
C GLN A 368 -9.41 -5.72 -11.31
N LEU A 369 -8.86 -4.88 -10.41
CA LEU A 369 -8.96 -3.43 -10.52
C LEU A 369 -8.22 -2.89 -11.77
N VAL A 370 -7.01 -3.37 -12.04
CA VAL A 370 -6.26 -3.04 -13.26
C VAL A 370 -7.03 -3.42 -14.52
N SER A 371 -7.64 -4.60 -14.52
CA SER A 371 -8.47 -5.08 -15.61
C SER A 371 -9.73 -4.23 -15.81
N LEU A 372 -10.39 -3.83 -14.71
CA LEU A 372 -11.56 -2.97 -14.76
C LEU A 372 -11.21 -1.57 -15.27
N ALA A 373 -10.08 -1.00 -14.82
CA ALA A 373 -9.60 0.28 -15.33
C ALA A 373 -9.30 0.26 -16.84
N HIS A 374 -8.82 -0.87 -17.36
CA HIS A 374 -8.66 -1.08 -18.80
C HIS A 374 -10.01 -1.18 -19.51
N ASP A 375 -10.97 -1.92 -18.93
CA ASP A 375 -12.32 -2.05 -19.47
C ASP A 375 -13.08 -0.71 -19.51
N LEU A 376 -12.72 0.24 -18.64
CA LEU A 376 -13.22 1.63 -18.59
C LEU A 376 -12.42 2.60 -19.49
N PHE A 377 -11.55 2.10 -20.36
CA PHE A 377 -10.73 2.87 -21.29
C PHE A 377 -9.83 3.93 -20.62
N LEU A 378 -9.42 3.71 -19.38
CA LEU A 378 -8.46 4.58 -18.69
C LEU A 378 -7.05 4.30 -19.22
N ARG A 379 -6.47 5.27 -19.95
CA ARG A 379 -5.19 5.12 -20.65
C ARG A 379 -4.01 5.48 -19.74
N ASP A 380 -2.82 4.95 -20.05
CA ASP A 380 -1.60 5.26 -19.32
C ASP A 380 -1.21 6.74 -19.40
N VAL A 381 -1.50 7.41 -20.53
CA VAL A 381 -1.28 8.86 -20.66
C VAL A 381 -2.15 9.67 -19.69
N ASP A 382 -3.40 9.25 -19.52
CA ASP A 382 -4.33 9.94 -18.58
C ASP A 382 -3.89 9.73 -17.11
N LEU A 383 -3.35 8.54 -16.79
CA LEU A 383 -2.81 8.23 -15.46
C LEU A 383 -1.55 9.05 -15.16
N LEU A 384 -0.60 9.11 -16.08
CA LEU A 384 0.61 9.93 -15.92
C LEU A 384 0.29 11.42 -15.80
N ALA A 385 -0.59 11.94 -16.67
CA ALA A 385 -1.01 13.32 -16.59
C ALA A 385 -1.65 13.65 -15.22
N ALA A 386 -2.50 12.76 -14.70
CA ALA A 386 -3.12 12.95 -13.39
C ALA A 386 -2.13 12.86 -12.22
N SER A 387 -1.08 12.04 -12.32
CA SER A 387 -0.08 11.87 -11.25
C SER A 387 0.82 13.09 -11.03
N VAL A 388 0.97 13.95 -12.05
CA VAL A 388 1.85 15.14 -12.02
C VAL A 388 1.09 16.45 -11.76
N VAL A 389 -0.24 16.45 -11.87
CA VAL A 389 -1.04 17.66 -11.66
C VAL A 389 -0.88 18.16 -10.21
N VAL A 390 -0.36 19.38 -10.09
CA VAL A 390 -0.26 20.11 -8.80
C VAL A 390 -1.61 20.75 -8.53
N GLU A 391 -2.47 20.07 -7.79
CA GLU A 391 -3.78 20.64 -7.45
C GLU A 391 -3.85 21.16 -6.02
N SER A 392 -4.47 22.34 -5.95
CA SER A 392 -5.09 22.91 -4.75
C SER A 392 -6.51 22.38 -4.51
N VAL A 393 -6.93 21.28 -5.14
CA VAL A 393 -8.29 20.74 -5.05
C VAL A 393 -8.32 19.57 -4.06
N PRO A 394 -9.31 19.55 -3.13
CA PRO A 394 -9.42 18.49 -2.13
C PRO A 394 -9.63 17.11 -2.77
N SER A 395 -9.01 16.09 -2.17
CA SER A 395 -9.00 14.67 -2.60
C SER A 395 -10.36 13.96 -2.46
N SER A 396 -11.46 14.67 -2.36
CA SER A 396 -12.81 14.11 -2.40
C SER A 396 -13.27 14.00 -3.85
N LEU A 397 -14.13 13.02 -4.15
CA LEU A 397 -14.79 12.85 -5.47
C LEU A 397 -15.58 14.11 -5.94
N GLY A 398 -15.06 15.29 -5.65
CA GLY A 398 -15.43 16.59 -6.20
C GLY A 398 -16.91 16.95 -6.15
N ILE A 399 -17.59 16.65 -5.03
CA ILE A 399 -18.96 17.16 -4.83
C ILE A 399 -19.04 17.78 -3.44
N GLU A 400 -18.47 18.96 -3.32
CA GLU A 400 -18.96 19.96 -2.40
C GLU A 400 -20.03 20.73 -3.16
N ASP A 401 -21.29 20.57 -2.74
CA ASP A 401 -22.50 21.35 -3.04
C ASP A 401 -22.95 21.52 -4.51
N ASP A 402 -22.09 21.57 -5.51
CA ASP A 402 -22.49 21.69 -6.91
C ASP A 402 -22.03 20.48 -7.76
N PRO A 403 -22.95 19.84 -8.53
CA PRO A 403 -22.58 18.74 -9.42
C PRO A 403 -21.61 19.24 -10.51
N PRO A 404 -20.61 18.42 -10.91
CA PRO A 404 -19.64 18.81 -11.93
C PRO A 404 -20.34 19.22 -13.22
N ALA A 405 -19.91 20.33 -13.82
CA ALA A 405 -20.51 20.86 -15.03
C ALA A 405 -20.09 20.06 -16.27
N SER A 406 -18.90 19.48 -16.27
CA SER A 406 -18.35 18.68 -17.36
C SER A 406 -17.54 17.49 -16.86
N ALA A 407 -17.26 16.52 -17.74
CA ALA A 407 -16.39 15.38 -17.42
C ALA A 407 -14.96 15.82 -17.07
N ALA A 408 -14.49 16.95 -17.61
CA ALA A 408 -13.16 17.49 -17.34
C ALA A 408 -13.00 17.99 -15.89
N ASP A 409 -14.10 18.37 -15.25
CA ASP A 409 -14.10 18.86 -13.86
C ASP A 409 -13.98 17.73 -12.82
N ILE A 410 -14.02 16.47 -13.27
CA ILE A 410 -13.92 15.31 -12.39
C ILE A 410 -12.46 14.83 -12.37
N PRO A 411 -11.70 15.07 -11.27
CA PRO A 411 -10.31 14.70 -11.20
C PRO A 411 -10.16 13.17 -11.02
N LEU A 412 -9.05 12.61 -11.51
CA LEU A 412 -8.58 11.31 -11.09
C LEU A 412 -7.79 11.46 -9.79
N SER A 413 -7.75 10.43 -8.95
CA SER A 413 -6.82 10.42 -7.83
C SER A 413 -5.38 10.48 -8.34
N ARG A 414 -4.57 11.37 -7.78
CA ARG A 414 -3.15 11.52 -8.13
C ARG A 414 -2.34 10.27 -7.75
N VAL A 415 -2.43 9.88 -6.48
CA VAL A 415 -1.71 8.71 -5.95
C VAL A 415 -2.26 7.43 -6.53
N GLY A 416 -3.58 7.28 -6.62
CA GLY A 416 -4.21 6.13 -7.25
C GLY A 416 -3.84 5.97 -8.73
N SER A 417 -3.69 7.08 -9.47
CA SER A 417 -3.22 7.05 -10.86
C SER A 417 -1.78 6.60 -10.97
N LEU A 418 -0.88 7.10 -10.11
CA LEU A 418 0.50 6.64 -10.01
C LEU A 418 0.58 5.13 -9.74
N LEU A 419 -0.13 4.68 -8.69
CA LEU A 419 -0.09 3.27 -8.29
C LEU A 419 -0.69 2.35 -9.36
N LEU A 420 -1.76 2.77 -10.03
CA LEU A 420 -2.37 2.01 -11.13
C LEU A 420 -1.43 1.92 -12.34
N TYR A 421 -0.76 3.02 -12.69
CA TYR A 421 0.28 3.02 -13.73
C TYR A 421 1.43 2.07 -13.35
N THR A 422 1.93 2.18 -12.11
CA THR A 422 2.97 1.28 -11.59
C THR A 422 2.56 -0.18 -11.66
N ALA A 423 1.32 -0.51 -11.26
CA ALA A 423 0.81 -1.87 -11.32
C ALA A 423 0.81 -2.43 -12.75
N ARG A 424 0.43 -1.63 -13.74
CA ARG A 424 0.45 -2.00 -15.16
C ARG A 424 1.87 -2.23 -15.65
N GLN A 425 2.78 -1.27 -15.41
CA GLN A 425 4.17 -1.36 -15.83
C GLN A 425 4.86 -2.57 -15.17
N SER A 426 4.74 -2.73 -13.84
CA SER A 426 5.31 -3.87 -13.12
C SER A 426 4.76 -5.21 -13.62
N SER A 427 3.46 -5.29 -13.93
CA SER A 427 2.85 -6.50 -14.47
C SER A 427 3.43 -6.91 -15.82
N MET A 428 3.74 -5.94 -16.69
CA MET A 428 4.38 -6.22 -17.99
C MET A 428 5.73 -6.92 -17.80
N TYR A 429 6.53 -6.43 -16.86
CA TYR A 429 7.85 -7.03 -16.58
C TYR A 429 7.74 -8.35 -15.84
N LEU A 430 6.92 -8.43 -14.79
CA LEU A 430 6.81 -9.63 -13.96
C LEU A 430 6.20 -10.81 -14.72
N HIS A 431 5.23 -10.57 -15.61
CA HIS A 431 4.50 -11.62 -16.33
C HIS A 431 4.80 -11.68 -17.83
N GLU A 432 5.80 -10.90 -18.31
CA GLU A 432 6.17 -10.82 -19.74
C GLU A 432 4.96 -10.54 -20.64
N SER A 433 4.01 -9.80 -20.13
CA SER A 433 2.80 -9.44 -20.84
C SER A 433 3.12 -8.41 -21.92
N ARG A 434 2.70 -8.64 -23.15
CA ARG A 434 2.81 -7.62 -24.19
C ARG A 434 1.70 -6.60 -24.00
N PRO A 435 2.02 -5.29 -23.91
CA PRO A 435 1.01 -4.27 -23.86
C PRO A 435 0.18 -4.25 -25.15
N ALA A 436 -1.12 -3.95 -25.01
CA ALA A 436 -2.01 -3.78 -26.16
C ALA A 436 -1.62 -2.53 -26.99
N GLU A 437 -1.12 -1.52 -26.30
CA GLU A 437 -0.60 -0.27 -26.89
C GLU A 437 0.85 -0.09 -26.44
N THR A 438 1.67 0.59 -27.26
CA THR A 438 3.01 0.97 -26.84
C THR A 438 2.90 1.96 -25.68
N PRO A 439 3.50 1.67 -24.50
CA PRO A 439 3.45 2.60 -23.38
C PRO A 439 4.09 3.94 -23.79
N PRO A 440 3.62 5.06 -23.22
CA PRO A 440 4.27 6.35 -23.44
C PRO A 440 5.74 6.27 -22.98
N PRO A 441 6.66 6.99 -23.66
CA PRO A 441 8.03 7.07 -23.20
C PRO A 441 8.05 7.63 -21.79
N PHE A 442 8.75 6.95 -20.88
CA PHE A 442 8.87 7.34 -19.48
C PHE A 442 10.32 7.16 -19.05
N ALA A 443 10.96 8.24 -18.61
CA ALA A 443 12.37 8.27 -18.23
C ALA A 443 12.58 8.78 -16.80
N ILE A 444 13.78 8.57 -16.24
CA ILE A 444 14.12 9.15 -14.93
C ILE A 444 13.98 10.67 -15.00
N PHE A 445 14.56 11.29 -16.04
CA PHE A 445 14.42 12.72 -16.27
C PHE A 445 13.68 12.97 -17.60
N PRO A 446 12.63 13.81 -17.61
CA PRO A 446 12.06 14.53 -16.45
C PRO A 446 10.98 13.76 -15.68
N ASP A 447 10.41 12.67 -16.25
CA ASP A 447 9.12 12.12 -15.86
C ASP A 447 9.10 11.57 -14.43
N HIS A 448 10.01 10.65 -14.11
CA HIS A 448 10.08 10.06 -12.78
C HIS A 448 10.48 11.10 -11.71
N HIS A 449 11.37 12.05 -12.07
CA HIS A 449 11.74 13.15 -11.17
C HIS A 449 10.52 13.99 -10.77
N GLU A 450 9.72 14.44 -11.73
CA GLU A 450 8.51 15.23 -11.45
C GLU A 450 7.50 14.41 -10.63
N LEU A 451 7.34 13.14 -10.95
CA LEU A 451 6.45 12.24 -10.23
C LEU A 451 6.87 12.08 -8.75
N VAL A 452 8.14 11.78 -8.48
CA VAL A 452 8.69 11.65 -7.11
C VAL A 452 8.51 12.96 -6.35
N LYS A 453 8.86 14.08 -6.95
CA LYS A 453 8.73 15.40 -6.36
C LYS A 453 7.29 15.74 -5.96
N HIS A 454 6.31 15.38 -6.78
CA HIS A 454 4.89 15.69 -6.52
C HIS A 454 4.22 14.70 -5.57
N CYS A 455 4.60 13.42 -5.63
CA CYS A 455 3.92 12.38 -4.84
C CYS A 455 4.56 12.15 -3.47
N LEU A 456 5.89 12.30 -3.33
CA LEU A 456 6.60 12.01 -2.09
C LEU A 456 6.98 13.26 -1.30
N SER A 457 7.13 14.43 -1.93
CA SER A 457 7.55 15.67 -1.25
C SER A 457 6.39 16.59 -0.88
N SER A 458 5.15 16.20 -1.16
CA SER A 458 4.00 17.08 -0.97
C SER A 458 3.67 17.29 0.51
N PRO A 459 3.52 18.55 0.99
CA PRO A 459 3.11 18.85 2.36
C PRO A 459 1.67 18.41 2.68
N ALA A 460 0.94 17.82 1.72
CA ALA A 460 -0.41 17.31 1.91
C ALA A 460 -0.48 16.11 2.88
N SER A 461 0.65 15.43 3.13
CA SER A 461 0.75 14.34 4.10
C SER A 461 1.10 14.77 5.53
N GLY A 462 0.98 16.07 5.86
CA GLY A 462 1.26 16.56 7.21
C GLY A 462 2.76 16.65 7.52
N THR A 463 3.11 16.77 8.79
CA THR A 463 4.46 16.97 9.33
C THR A 463 5.43 15.77 9.15
N GLY A 464 5.20 14.89 8.17
CA GLY A 464 6.02 13.70 7.94
C GLY A 464 7.39 14.02 7.33
N THR A 465 8.42 13.36 7.80
CA THR A 465 9.72 13.32 7.15
C THR A 465 9.65 12.42 5.92
N LEU A 466 10.30 12.79 4.82
CA LEU A 466 10.39 11.95 3.61
C LEU A 466 10.90 10.54 3.96
N GLY A 467 10.20 9.52 3.49
CA GLY A 467 10.48 8.10 3.80
C GLY A 467 9.53 7.48 4.82
N THR A 468 8.58 8.27 5.37
CA THR A 468 7.53 7.78 6.28
C THR A 468 6.15 7.69 5.59
N GLU A 469 6.11 7.91 4.27
CA GLU A 469 4.93 7.71 3.45
C GLU A 469 4.52 6.23 3.44
N PRO A 470 3.27 5.91 3.09
CA PRO A 470 2.80 4.53 2.99
C PRO A 470 3.72 3.68 2.09
N TYR A 471 4.04 2.49 2.52
CA TYR A 471 5.01 1.62 1.83
C TYR A 471 4.63 1.33 0.38
N ALA A 472 3.35 1.21 0.06
CA ALA A 472 2.90 0.99 -1.31
C ALA A 472 3.27 2.16 -2.24
N LEU A 473 3.23 3.39 -1.74
CA LEU A 473 3.62 4.58 -2.51
C LEU A 473 5.13 4.63 -2.75
N ILE A 474 5.93 4.38 -1.71
CA ILE A 474 7.40 4.32 -1.82
C ILE A 474 7.81 3.17 -2.76
N ASP A 475 7.23 1.98 -2.58
CA ASP A 475 7.50 0.81 -3.44
C ASP A 475 7.15 1.10 -4.91
N GLY A 476 6.01 1.74 -5.14
CA GLY A 476 5.57 2.13 -6.48
C GLY A 476 6.53 3.10 -7.18
N ALA A 477 6.96 4.13 -6.48
CA ALA A 477 7.92 5.10 -7.00
C ALA A 477 9.27 4.43 -7.31
N ILE A 478 9.81 3.63 -6.38
CA ILE A 478 11.08 2.91 -6.59
C ILE A 478 10.95 1.92 -7.76
N ALA A 479 9.84 1.19 -7.86
CA ALA A 479 9.62 0.21 -8.94
C ALA A 479 9.66 0.86 -10.33
N LEU A 480 9.03 2.03 -10.50
CA LEU A 480 9.10 2.78 -11.77
C LEU A 480 10.54 3.22 -12.08
N GLY A 481 11.28 3.70 -11.09
CA GLY A 481 12.69 4.04 -11.27
C GLY A 481 13.54 2.83 -11.71
N LEU A 482 13.32 1.66 -11.11
CA LEU A 482 14.01 0.42 -11.50
C LEU A 482 13.66 -0.01 -12.94
N ILE A 483 12.40 0.17 -13.36
CA ILE A 483 11.97 -0.10 -14.73
C ILE A 483 12.68 0.84 -15.71
N CYS A 484 12.81 2.13 -15.39
CA CYS A 484 13.56 3.07 -16.22
C CYS A 484 15.03 2.66 -16.38
N LEU A 485 15.67 2.23 -15.28
CA LEU A 485 17.06 1.75 -15.33
C LEU A 485 17.22 0.50 -16.21
N GLU A 486 16.28 -0.44 -16.14
CA GLU A 486 16.31 -1.64 -16.97
C GLU A 486 16.13 -1.35 -18.45
N GLN A 487 15.39 -0.29 -18.77
CA GLN A 487 15.17 0.17 -20.14
C GLN A 487 16.31 1.07 -20.67
N ASP A 488 17.30 1.39 -19.84
CA ASP A 488 18.33 2.40 -20.10
C ASP A 488 17.73 3.78 -20.42
N ASN A 489 16.56 4.08 -19.82
CA ASN A 489 15.82 5.34 -20.00
C ASN A 489 16.10 6.29 -18.83
N ILE A 490 17.34 6.76 -18.73
CA ILE A 490 17.70 7.74 -17.70
C ILE A 490 17.25 9.15 -18.11
N GLY A 491 17.36 9.49 -19.40
CA GLY A 491 17.05 10.82 -19.89
C GLY A 491 18.13 11.86 -19.50
N GLU A 492 17.85 13.13 -19.75
CA GLU A 492 18.74 14.24 -19.43
C GLU A 492 18.04 15.17 -18.44
N PRO A 493 18.65 15.50 -17.28
CA PRO A 493 18.14 16.49 -16.37
C PRO A 493 18.17 17.88 -17.02
N GLN A 494 17.23 18.75 -16.67
CA GLN A 494 17.18 20.12 -17.21
C GLN A 494 18.33 20.97 -16.69
N SER A 495 18.83 20.65 -15.48
CA SER A 495 19.95 21.32 -14.81
C SER A 495 20.63 20.38 -13.81
N ASP A 496 21.83 20.72 -13.39
CA ASP A 496 22.52 20.02 -12.30
C ASP A 496 21.74 20.13 -10.97
N GLU A 497 20.96 21.19 -10.79
CA GLU A 497 20.10 21.37 -9.63
C GLU A 497 18.95 20.33 -9.62
N ASP A 498 18.32 20.10 -10.77
CA ASP A 498 17.27 19.06 -10.90
C ASP A 498 17.86 17.67 -10.64
N PHE A 499 19.05 17.41 -11.15
CA PHE A 499 19.76 16.16 -10.90
C PHE A 499 20.03 15.96 -9.40
N ASN A 500 20.60 16.98 -8.75
CA ASN A 500 20.89 16.94 -7.32
C ASN A 500 19.61 16.80 -6.48
N THR A 501 18.54 17.50 -6.84
CA THR A 501 17.24 17.41 -6.16
C THR A 501 16.67 15.99 -6.23
N TYR A 502 16.71 15.37 -7.40
CA TYR A 502 16.27 13.97 -7.56
C TYR A 502 17.09 13.03 -6.67
N LEU A 503 18.42 13.13 -6.71
CA LEU A 503 19.29 12.30 -5.88
C LEU A 503 19.05 12.51 -4.38
N GLN A 504 18.82 13.75 -3.95
CA GLN A 504 18.47 14.06 -2.56
C GLN A 504 17.16 13.36 -2.15
N LEU A 505 16.10 13.44 -2.97
CA LEU A 505 14.82 12.81 -2.68
C LEU A 505 14.96 11.28 -2.53
N ILE A 506 15.58 10.61 -3.50
CA ILE A 506 15.73 9.15 -3.48
C ILE A 506 16.73 8.70 -2.39
N SER A 507 17.81 9.44 -2.15
CA SER A 507 18.75 9.10 -1.09
C SER A 507 18.13 9.22 0.30
N LEU A 508 17.25 10.20 0.54
CA LEU A 508 16.51 10.33 1.79
C LEU A 508 15.58 9.15 2.02
N LEU A 509 14.93 8.59 0.97
CA LEU A 509 14.18 7.34 1.08
C LEU A 509 15.09 6.19 1.53
N SER A 510 16.29 6.11 0.97
CA SER A 510 17.27 5.07 1.35
C SER A 510 17.76 5.18 2.80
N SER A 511 17.65 6.36 3.41
CA SER A 511 17.99 6.59 4.82
C SER A 511 16.83 6.37 5.78
N ASN A 512 15.67 6.93 5.47
CA ASN A 512 14.60 7.13 6.43
C ASN A 512 13.51 6.04 6.36
N CYS A 513 13.35 5.36 5.21
CA CYS A 513 12.31 4.34 5.08
C CYS A 513 12.52 3.21 6.11
N PRO A 514 11.52 2.84 6.92
CA PRO A 514 11.65 1.76 7.90
C PRO A 514 11.94 0.39 7.27
N SER A 515 11.41 0.11 6.07
CA SER A 515 11.62 -1.16 5.37
C SER A 515 13.05 -1.32 4.83
N PRO A 516 13.83 -2.33 5.28
CA PRO A 516 15.19 -2.57 4.79
C PRO A 516 15.26 -2.84 3.29
N ASN A 517 14.27 -3.54 2.73
CA ASN A 517 14.21 -3.85 1.31
C ASN A 517 14.05 -2.59 0.46
N LEU A 518 13.09 -1.71 0.84
CA LEU A 518 12.87 -0.45 0.14
C LEU A 518 14.10 0.48 0.25
N ARG A 519 14.75 0.55 1.43
CA ARG A 519 16.03 1.27 1.57
C ARG A 519 17.09 0.76 0.60
N GLY A 520 17.23 -0.58 0.48
CA GLY A 520 18.21 -1.20 -0.42
C GLY A 520 17.94 -0.87 -1.89
N HIS A 521 16.68 -0.90 -2.33
CA HIS A 521 16.30 -0.56 -3.70
C HIS A 521 16.45 0.94 -3.98
N ALA A 522 16.08 1.81 -3.04
CA ALA A 522 16.31 3.26 -3.16
C ALA A 522 17.81 3.59 -3.25
N HIS A 523 18.64 2.94 -2.43
CA HIS A 523 20.10 3.09 -2.51
C HIS A 523 20.66 2.61 -3.86
N TYR A 524 20.17 1.49 -4.39
CA TYR A 524 20.58 1.01 -5.71
C TYR A 524 20.22 2.00 -6.80
N LEU A 525 18.98 2.52 -6.78
CA LEU A 525 18.52 3.53 -7.72
C LEU A 525 19.37 4.81 -7.64
N THR A 526 19.59 5.35 -6.43
CA THR A 526 20.45 6.52 -6.21
C THR A 526 21.85 6.30 -6.78
N SER A 527 22.48 5.18 -6.43
CA SER A 527 23.86 4.88 -6.83
C SER A 527 24.00 4.74 -8.35
N THR A 528 23.01 4.13 -9.01
CA THR A 528 23.04 3.94 -10.46
C THR A 528 22.81 5.25 -11.21
N VAL A 529 21.84 6.07 -10.76
CA VAL A 529 21.58 7.37 -11.37
C VAL A 529 22.76 8.35 -11.13
N LEU A 530 23.34 8.37 -9.92
CA LEU A 530 24.55 9.17 -9.65
C LEU A 530 25.67 8.87 -10.67
N ARG A 531 25.94 7.59 -10.89
CA ARG A 531 27.02 7.14 -11.80
C ARG A 531 26.73 7.36 -13.27
N SER A 532 25.46 7.55 -13.66
CA SER A 532 25.09 7.81 -15.04
C SER A 532 25.41 9.24 -15.51
N HIS A 533 25.62 10.18 -14.58
CA HIS A 533 25.95 11.56 -14.93
C HIS A 533 27.31 11.65 -15.62
N PRO A 534 27.42 12.25 -16.83
CA PRO A 534 28.66 12.26 -17.60
C PRO A 534 29.74 13.14 -16.96
N ASP A 535 29.34 14.22 -16.26
CA ASP A 535 30.29 15.12 -15.60
C ASP A 535 30.67 14.61 -14.21
N GLU A 536 31.94 14.23 -14.05
CA GLU A 536 32.52 13.75 -12.80
C GLU A 536 32.54 14.82 -11.71
N SER A 537 32.60 16.09 -12.07
CA SER A 537 32.58 17.18 -11.09
C SER A 537 31.24 17.31 -10.38
N VAL A 538 30.16 17.09 -11.08
CA VAL A 538 28.79 17.05 -10.51
C VAL A 538 28.66 15.86 -9.55
N ARG A 539 29.16 14.67 -9.97
CA ARG A 539 29.13 13.48 -9.10
C ARG A 539 29.95 13.69 -7.82
N LEU A 540 31.16 14.26 -7.96
CA LEU A 540 32.04 14.56 -6.84
C LEU A 540 31.43 15.62 -5.90
N SER A 541 30.79 16.66 -6.45
CA SER A 541 30.13 17.70 -5.66
C SER A 541 28.98 17.09 -4.82
N PHE A 542 28.13 16.24 -5.41
CA PHE A 542 27.06 15.58 -4.67
C PHE A 542 27.59 14.68 -3.53
N ILE A 543 28.65 13.91 -3.79
CA ILE A 543 29.30 13.05 -2.78
C ILE A 543 29.88 13.94 -1.64
N ARG A 544 30.53 15.03 -1.99
CA ARG A 544 31.09 15.98 -1.03
C ARG A 544 30.01 16.61 -0.17
N ASP A 545 28.98 17.18 -0.79
CA ASP A 545 27.87 17.82 -0.08
C ASP A 545 27.15 16.84 0.87
N THR A 546 27.03 15.58 0.48
CA THR A 546 26.49 14.53 1.35
C THR A 546 27.40 14.26 2.56
N LEU A 547 28.72 14.18 2.39
CA LEU A 547 29.66 13.97 3.49
C LEU A 547 29.73 15.17 4.43
N GLU A 548 29.71 16.40 3.88
CA GLU A 548 29.89 17.65 4.60
C GLU A 548 28.64 18.09 5.36
N HIS A 549 27.48 18.06 4.69
CA HIS A 549 26.26 18.72 5.17
C HIS A 549 25.14 17.78 5.59
N CYS A 550 25.18 16.50 5.19
CA CYS A 550 24.08 15.59 5.49
C CYS A 550 24.05 15.23 6.99
N PRO A 551 22.89 15.39 7.67
CA PRO A 551 22.75 15.01 9.08
C PRO A 551 22.57 13.49 9.28
N PHE A 552 22.29 12.74 8.21
CA PHE A 552 22.00 11.31 8.29
C PHE A 552 23.27 10.49 8.07
N GLU A 553 23.68 9.75 9.11
CA GLU A 553 24.88 8.92 9.06
C GLU A 553 24.82 7.87 7.95
N ASN A 554 23.67 7.22 7.77
CA ASN A 554 23.46 6.21 6.71
C ASN A 554 23.79 6.75 5.30
N LEU A 555 23.52 8.02 5.04
CA LEU A 555 23.87 8.66 3.77
C LEU A 555 25.35 8.96 3.68
N LYS A 556 26.01 9.35 4.77
CA LYS A 556 27.48 9.48 4.79
C LYS A 556 28.15 8.14 4.51
N VAL A 557 27.64 7.03 5.07
CA VAL A 557 28.10 5.67 4.75
C VAL A 557 27.94 5.38 3.26
N SER A 558 26.79 5.75 2.68
CA SER A 558 26.52 5.60 1.25
C SER A 558 27.49 6.42 0.39
N ALA A 559 27.79 7.65 0.79
CA ALA A 559 28.75 8.52 0.10
C ALA A 559 30.18 7.94 0.11
N VAL A 560 30.61 7.33 1.22
CA VAL A 560 31.86 6.54 1.27
C VAL A 560 31.80 5.35 0.29
N GLY A 561 30.66 4.72 0.15
CA GLY A 561 30.43 3.65 -0.84
C GLY A 561 30.53 4.16 -2.29
N TRP A 562 29.97 5.32 -2.57
CA TRP A 562 30.00 5.92 -3.91
C TRP A 562 31.43 6.31 -4.32
N ILE A 563 32.18 7.04 -3.47
CA ILE A 563 33.57 7.38 -3.79
C ILE A 563 34.45 6.13 -3.94
N LYS A 564 34.21 5.10 -3.12
CA LYS A 564 34.89 3.81 -3.28
C LYS A 564 34.62 3.21 -4.65
N GLY A 565 33.36 3.22 -5.12
CA GLY A 565 32.95 2.71 -6.42
C GLY A 565 33.62 3.46 -7.56
N GLU A 566 33.56 4.80 -7.56
CA GLU A 566 34.21 5.67 -8.55
C GLU A 566 35.73 5.46 -8.60
N THR A 567 36.36 5.38 -7.43
CA THR A 567 37.83 5.16 -7.33
C THR A 567 38.25 3.81 -7.94
N ILE A 568 37.50 2.73 -7.65
CA ILE A 568 37.80 1.39 -8.19
C ILE A 568 37.62 1.34 -9.70
N GLU A 569 36.55 1.96 -10.20
CA GLU A 569 36.24 1.96 -11.62
C GLU A 569 37.23 2.79 -12.45
N ALA A 570 37.64 3.94 -11.91
CA ALA A 570 38.64 4.81 -12.55
C ALA A 570 40.06 4.20 -12.56
N ASN A 571 40.34 3.25 -11.64
CA ASN A 571 41.66 2.65 -11.48
C ASN A 571 41.61 1.09 -11.56
N PRO A 572 41.33 0.50 -12.70
CA PRO A 572 41.25 -0.96 -12.83
C PRO A 572 42.65 -1.56 -12.58
N PRO A 573 42.75 -2.72 -11.89
CA PRO A 573 44.04 -3.39 -11.68
C PRO A 573 44.66 -3.79 -13.03
N THR A 574 45.97 -3.62 -13.15
CA THR A 574 46.71 -3.95 -14.37
C THR A 574 46.51 -5.45 -14.69
N PRO A 575 46.16 -5.82 -15.95
CA PRO A 575 46.02 -7.23 -16.32
C PRO A 575 47.30 -8.01 -16.06
N MET A 576 47.16 -9.22 -15.54
CA MET A 576 48.31 -10.13 -15.37
C MET A 576 48.95 -10.40 -16.74
N PRO A 577 50.32 -10.50 -16.83
CA PRO A 577 50.97 -10.80 -18.07
C PRO A 577 50.54 -12.20 -18.58
N GLY A 578 49.90 -12.23 -19.73
CA GLY A 578 49.37 -13.46 -20.38
C GLY A 578 47.92 -13.37 -20.85
N HIS A 579 47.17 -12.38 -20.46
CA HIS A 579 45.90 -12.00 -21.10
C HIS A 579 46.12 -10.72 -21.91
N GLU A 580 46.03 -10.83 -23.23
CA GLU A 580 45.96 -9.69 -24.15
C GLU A 580 44.61 -8.98 -23.96
N ALA A 581 44.47 -8.26 -22.84
CA ALA A 581 43.48 -7.18 -22.77
C ALA A 581 44.17 -5.98 -23.43
N GLU A 582 43.60 -5.42 -24.48
CA GLU A 582 44.01 -4.15 -25.05
C GLU A 582 44.15 -3.18 -23.88
N ALA A 583 45.38 -2.68 -23.66
CA ALA A 583 45.69 -1.71 -22.62
C ALA A 583 44.83 -0.47 -22.91
N SER A 584 43.73 -0.31 -22.20
CA SER A 584 42.94 0.91 -22.24
C SER A 584 43.86 2.08 -21.90
N PRO A 585 43.80 3.18 -22.65
CA PRO A 585 44.59 4.34 -22.32
C PRO A 585 44.29 4.77 -20.88
N PRO A 586 45.29 5.34 -20.11
CA PRO A 586 45.07 5.76 -18.75
C PRO A 586 43.83 6.66 -18.68
N SER A 587 42.91 6.33 -17.80
CA SER A 587 41.67 7.08 -17.59
C SER A 587 42.01 8.53 -17.28
N LYS A 588 41.43 9.47 -18.01
CA LYS A 588 41.53 10.92 -17.68
C LYS A 588 40.57 11.31 -16.55
N SER A 589 39.97 10.32 -15.91
CA SER A 589 39.02 10.53 -14.81
C SER A 589 39.68 11.30 -13.65
N MET A 590 38.94 12.25 -13.07
CA MET A 590 39.38 12.94 -11.87
C MET A 590 39.48 11.99 -10.66
N PHE A 591 38.70 10.88 -10.65
CA PHE A 591 38.80 9.83 -9.64
C PHE A 591 40.02 8.91 -9.82
N ALA A 592 40.74 9.04 -10.92
CA ALA A 592 42.04 8.41 -11.14
C ALA A 592 43.21 9.30 -10.72
N THR A 593 42.96 10.49 -10.15
CA THR A 593 43.93 11.47 -9.69
C THR A 593 43.74 11.75 -8.20
N PRO A 594 44.74 12.35 -7.49
CA PRO A 594 44.60 12.68 -6.07
C PRO A 594 43.46 13.67 -5.77
N LEU A 595 43.10 14.54 -6.74
CA LEU A 595 42.19 15.66 -6.58
C LEU A 595 40.87 15.29 -5.89
N ALA A 596 40.24 14.16 -6.31
CA ALA A 596 38.96 13.74 -5.74
C ALA A 596 39.10 13.35 -4.27
N LEU A 597 40.12 12.54 -3.93
CA LEU A 597 40.34 12.09 -2.56
C LEU A 597 40.79 13.22 -1.65
N ASP A 598 41.69 14.12 -2.11
CA ASP A 598 42.18 15.27 -1.34
C ASP A 598 41.02 16.21 -0.98
N SER A 599 40.09 16.44 -1.93
CA SER A 599 38.93 17.30 -1.68
C SER A 599 37.96 16.72 -0.66
N LEU A 600 37.93 15.39 -0.52
CA LEU A 600 37.01 14.65 0.38
C LEU A 600 37.69 14.23 1.69
N ALA A 601 39.02 14.22 1.78
CA ALA A 601 39.75 13.69 2.92
C ALA A 601 39.34 14.29 4.28
N PRO A 602 39.09 15.61 4.41
CA PRO A 602 38.63 16.20 5.68
C PRO A 602 37.30 15.68 6.16
N PHE A 603 36.43 15.23 5.25
CA PHE A 603 35.10 14.69 5.53
C PHE A 603 35.08 13.17 5.65
N LEU A 604 35.97 12.46 4.94
CA LEU A 604 36.17 11.02 5.04
C LEU A 604 36.88 10.61 6.32
N PHE A 605 37.85 11.41 6.76
CA PHE A 605 38.70 11.17 7.93
C PHE A 605 38.68 12.39 8.88
N PRO A 606 37.51 12.75 9.43
CA PRO A 606 37.37 13.94 10.26
C PRO A 606 38.20 13.82 11.56
N SER A 607 38.55 14.98 12.15
CA SER A 607 39.15 15.01 13.49
C SER A 607 38.05 14.68 14.53
N VAL A 608 38.10 13.49 15.11
CA VAL A 608 37.07 12.98 16.03
C VAL A 608 37.40 13.15 17.50
N SER A 609 38.58 13.68 17.83
CA SER A 609 39.05 13.83 19.23
C SER A 609 38.13 14.69 20.08
N ALA A 610 37.57 15.77 19.52
CA ALA A 610 36.67 16.68 20.21
C ALA A 610 35.35 16.00 20.59
N ASP A 611 34.90 15.11 19.74
CA ASP A 611 33.55 14.51 19.86
C ASP A 611 33.52 13.23 20.73
N ILE A 612 34.63 12.47 20.76
CA ILE A 612 34.64 11.16 21.42
C ILE A 612 35.64 11.03 22.58
N LEU A 613 36.60 11.95 22.71
CA LEU A 613 37.58 11.91 23.82
C LEU A 613 37.37 13.02 24.85
N THR A 614 36.86 14.19 24.44
CA THR A 614 36.73 15.37 25.33
C THR A 614 35.43 15.34 26.18
N PRO A 615 34.26 14.94 25.64
CA PRO A 615 33.01 14.98 26.39
C PRO A 615 32.94 13.94 27.54
N PRO A 616 31.96 14.06 28.47
CA PRO A 616 31.64 13.01 29.43
C PRO A 616 31.49 11.65 28.73
N ILE A 617 31.72 10.57 29.46
CA ILE A 617 31.81 9.22 28.84
C ILE A 617 30.50 8.76 28.17
N GLU A 618 29.35 9.07 28.78
CA GLU A 618 28.04 8.72 28.27
C GLU A 618 27.75 9.46 26.95
N GLU A 619 28.00 10.78 26.90
CA GLU A 619 27.83 11.59 25.69
C GLU A 619 28.78 11.16 24.58
N ALA A 620 30.04 10.92 24.93
CA ALA A 620 31.05 10.42 24.00
C ALA A 620 30.68 9.05 23.42
N TYR A 621 30.14 8.16 24.27
CA TYR A 621 29.70 6.83 23.82
C TYR A 621 28.45 6.91 22.94
N ALA A 622 27.49 7.75 23.28
CA ALA A 622 26.30 7.98 22.43
C ALA A 622 26.69 8.53 21.05
N THR A 623 27.60 9.53 21.01
CA THR A 623 28.13 10.10 19.75
C THR A 623 28.91 9.06 18.94
N PHE A 624 29.71 8.23 19.62
CA PHE A 624 30.43 7.12 19.00
C PHE A 624 29.47 6.11 18.38
N GLY A 625 28.45 5.66 19.10
CA GLY A 625 27.43 4.70 18.63
C GLY A 625 26.67 5.24 17.41
N ALA A 626 26.28 6.53 17.46
CA ALA A 626 25.58 7.20 16.35
C ALA A 626 26.43 7.26 15.06
N ASN A 627 27.77 7.32 15.16
CA ASN A 627 28.67 7.46 14.00
C ASN A 627 29.49 6.20 13.69
N LEU A 628 29.26 5.08 14.38
CA LEU A 628 30.07 3.87 14.26
C LEU A 628 30.11 3.32 12.83
N SER A 629 28.96 3.27 12.15
CA SER A 629 28.87 2.74 10.80
C SER A 629 29.66 3.58 9.81
N PHE A 630 29.65 4.90 9.99
CA PHE A 630 30.47 5.82 9.19
C PHE A 630 31.97 5.60 9.45
N TYR A 631 32.40 5.52 10.72
CA TYR A 631 33.79 5.24 11.07
C TYR A 631 34.28 3.91 10.47
N LEU A 632 33.50 2.85 10.58
CA LEU A 632 33.80 1.54 9.98
C LEU A 632 33.91 1.62 8.45
N SER A 633 33.03 2.35 7.79
CA SER A 633 33.04 2.52 6.33
C SER A 633 34.27 3.30 5.87
N SER A 634 34.62 4.39 6.55
CA SER A 634 35.81 5.20 6.28
C SER A 634 37.09 4.42 6.52
N LEU A 635 37.19 3.65 7.63
CA LEU A 635 38.32 2.77 7.91
C LEU A 635 38.46 1.64 6.87
N ASN A 636 37.35 1.07 6.38
CA ASN A 636 37.37 0.05 5.33
C ASN A 636 37.80 0.64 3.97
N LEU A 637 37.39 1.88 3.64
CA LEU A 637 37.91 2.61 2.48
C LEU A 637 39.41 2.86 2.63
N LEU A 638 39.88 3.34 3.79
CA LEU A 638 41.26 3.55 4.09
C LEU A 638 42.09 2.26 3.96
N TYR A 639 41.55 1.14 4.49
CA TYR A 639 42.20 -0.17 4.35
C TYR A 639 42.36 -0.57 2.87
N LEU A 640 41.32 -0.32 2.04
CA LEU A 640 41.37 -0.57 0.59
C LEU A 640 42.51 0.27 -0.05
N LEU A 641 42.51 1.58 0.20
CA LEU A 641 43.51 2.50 -0.36
C LEU A 641 44.97 2.12 0.02
N LEU A 642 45.17 1.70 1.27
CA LEU A 642 46.49 1.24 1.76
C LEU A 642 46.89 -0.14 1.24
N SER A 643 45.95 -1.02 0.97
CA SER A 643 46.23 -2.39 0.55
C SER A 643 46.41 -2.54 -0.96
N ALA A 644 45.76 -1.67 -1.75
CA ALA A 644 45.76 -1.72 -3.21
C ALA A 644 47.00 -0.94 -3.76
N LYS A 645 48.15 -1.64 -3.86
CA LYS A 645 49.44 -1.02 -4.27
C LYS A 645 49.41 -0.28 -5.59
N HIS A 646 48.55 -0.69 -6.54
CA HIS A 646 48.41 -0.03 -7.83
C HIS A 646 47.80 1.39 -7.72
N LEU A 647 47.14 1.71 -6.59
CA LEU A 647 46.55 3.03 -6.33
C LEU A 647 47.58 4.00 -5.72
N HIS A 648 48.68 3.51 -5.14
CA HIS A 648 49.56 4.34 -4.32
C HIS A 648 50.20 5.50 -5.08
N SER A 649 50.64 5.23 -6.32
CA SER A 649 51.32 6.26 -7.13
C SER A 649 50.35 7.15 -7.89
N SER A 650 49.19 6.60 -8.32
CA SER A 650 48.19 7.37 -9.09
C SER A 650 47.36 8.30 -8.22
N LEU A 651 47.12 7.94 -6.96
CA LEU A 651 46.29 8.68 -6.02
C LEU A 651 47.14 9.34 -4.89
N GLU A 652 48.44 9.28 -4.94
CA GLU A 652 49.37 9.88 -3.96
C GLU A 652 49.02 9.55 -2.50
N ILE A 653 48.69 8.24 -2.22
CA ILE A 653 48.13 7.79 -0.93
C ILE A 653 49.04 8.16 0.26
N GLN A 654 50.37 8.25 0.07
CA GLN A 654 51.27 8.64 1.15
C GLN A 654 51.09 10.10 1.55
N ASP A 655 50.86 10.98 0.58
CA ASP A 655 50.67 12.41 0.82
C ASP A 655 49.28 12.64 1.41
N LEU A 656 48.23 11.97 0.89
CA LEU A 656 46.90 11.94 1.52
C LEU A 656 46.96 11.59 3.01
N TRP A 657 47.73 10.54 3.36
CA TRP A 657 47.89 10.05 4.74
C TRP A 657 48.59 11.08 5.63
N LYS A 658 49.62 11.77 5.13
CA LYS A 658 50.43 12.71 5.88
C LYS A 658 49.81 14.10 6.00
N ASP A 659 49.33 14.63 4.88
CA ASP A 659 48.84 16.02 4.80
C ASP A 659 47.53 16.21 5.57
N ASN A 660 46.69 15.15 5.67
CA ASN A 660 45.49 15.18 6.45
C ASN A 660 45.67 14.64 7.89
N ASP A 661 46.87 14.31 8.30
CA ASP A 661 47.17 13.72 9.63
C ASP A 661 46.21 12.61 10.02
N VAL A 662 45.87 11.72 9.08
CA VAL A 662 44.85 10.65 9.28
C VAL A 662 45.19 9.79 10.48
N ALA A 663 46.46 9.61 10.77
CA ALA A 663 46.95 8.87 11.94
C ALA A 663 46.58 9.54 13.25
N GLY A 664 46.85 10.84 13.40
CA GLY A 664 46.66 11.58 14.66
C GLY A 664 45.24 12.09 14.86
N SER A 665 44.57 12.53 13.78
CA SER A 665 43.24 13.14 13.87
C SER A 665 42.10 12.13 13.87
N PHE A 666 42.23 10.96 13.21
CA PHE A 666 41.16 10.00 13.03
C PHE A 666 41.47 8.63 13.67
N LEU A 667 42.59 7.97 13.27
CA LEU A 667 42.86 6.59 13.67
C LEU A 667 43.18 6.43 15.16
N GLN A 668 44.10 7.29 15.68
CA GLN A 668 44.51 7.21 17.08
C GLN A 668 43.40 7.60 18.06
N PRO A 669 42.57 8.65 17.81
CA PRO A 669 41.44 8.95 18.67
C PRO A 669 40.40 7.82 18.71
N LEU A 670 40.09 7.16 17.59
CA LEU A 670 39.18 6.00 17.58
C LEU A 670 39.72 4.84 18.44
N ARG A 671 41.04 4.58 18.35
CA ARG A 671 41.70 3.56 19.18
C ARG A 671 41.63 3.89 20.66
N ASP A 672 41.84 5.14 21.02
CA ASP A 672 41.86 5.59 22.42
C ASP A 672 40.43 5.65 22.98
N ALA A 673 39.41 5.99 22.15
CA ALA A 673 38.02 5.91 22.50
C ALA A 673 37.58 4.43 22.76
N SER A 674 37.97 3.49 21.90
CA SER A 674 37.73 2.06 22.12
C SER A 674 38.25 1.60 23.49
N LYS A 675 39.48 1.95 23.86
CA LYS A 675 40.06 1.61 25.18
C LYS A 675 39.31 2.28 26.33
N ARG A 676 38.92 3.56 26.15
CA ARG A 676 38.14 4.34 27.13
C ARG A 676 36.82 3.70 27.40
N PHE A 677 36.05 3.33 26.37
CA PHE A 677 34.75 2.70 26.48
C PHE A 677 34.84 1.30 27.10
N ARG A 678 35.81 0.46 26.70
CA ARG A 678 36.05 -0.85 27.34
C ARG A 678 36.33 -0.72 28.84
N THR A 679 37.04 0.32 29.24
CA THR A 679 37.33 0.57 30.66
C THR A 679 36.08 1.02 31.39
N ALA A 680 35.27 1.88 30.77
CA ALA A 680 34.01 2.37 31.34
C ALA A 680 32.92 1.27 31.46
N MET A 681 32.98 0.25 30.62
CA MET A 681 32.08 -0.93 30.67
C MET A 681 32.49 -1.99 31.70
N GLN A 682 33.57 -1.77 32.48
CA GLN A 682 33.94 -2.71 33.54
C GLN A 682 32.96 -2.58 34.75
N PRO A 683 32.77 -3.66 35.50
CA PRO A 683 31.86 -3.62 36.65
C PRO A 683 32.20 -2.50 37.64
N GLY A 684 31.22 -1.68 37.96
CA GLY A 684 31.37 -0.54 38.87
C GLY A 684 31.76 0.78 38.24
N ASN A 685 31.91 0.85 36.91
CA ASN A 685 32.17 2.07 36.14
C ASN A 685 30.90 2.61 35.46
N GLU A 686 31.01 3.78 34.83
CA GLU A 686 29.92 4.61 34.33
C GLU A 686 29.05 3.92 33.27
N LEU A 687 29.62 3.07 32.39
CA LEU A 687 28.91 2.32 31.36
C LEU A 687 28.71 0.83 31.71
N ALA A 688 28.78 0.45 32.97
CA ALA A 688 28.64 -0.95 33.38
C ALA A 688 27.26 -1.53 33.07
N GLU A 689 26.20 -0.69 33.10
CA GLU A 689 24.81 -1.05 32.80
C GLU A 689 24.56 -1.17 31.29
N ASP A 690 25.30 -0.40 30.48
CA ASP A 690 25.20 -0.42 29.01
C ASP A 690 25.99 -1.56 28.36
N LYS A 691 26.68 -2.37 29.16
CA LYS A 691 27.44 -3.50 28.70
C LYS A 691 26.53 -4.62 28.20
N THR A 692 26.25 -4.61 26.91
CA THR A 692 25.58 -5.71 26.19
C THR A 692 26.61 -6.49 25.36
N ASP A 693 26.28 -7.73 25.01
CA ASP A 693 27.13 -8.51 24.08
C ASP A 693 27.26 -7.81 22.72
N SER A 694 26.23 -7.09 22.26
CA SER A 694 26.24 -6.29 21.04
C SER A 694 27.23 -5.13 21.14
N ALA A 695 27.18 -4.34 22.23
CA ALA A 695 28.08 -3.20 22.45
C ALA A 695 29.56 -3.62 22.47
N VAL A 696 29.86 -4.76 23.10
CA VAL A 696 31.22 -5.32 23.12
C VAL A 696 31.63 -5.79 21.71
N ALA A 697 30.74 -6.45 20.96
CA ALA A 697 31.02 -6.90 19.61
C ALA A 697 31.25 -5.75 18.63
N GLU A 698 30.55 -4.63 18.77
CA GLU A 698 30.74 -3.42 17.98
C GLU A 698 32.14 -2.81 18.19
N ILE A 699 32.57 -2.71 19.45
CA ILE A 699 33.91 -2.22 19.78
C ILE A 699 34.98 -3.21 19.27
N ASP A 700 34.74 -4.53 19.40
CA ASP A 700 35.63 -5.57 18.86
C ASP A 700 35.78 -5.47 17.33
N LEU A 701 34.66 -5.20 16.64
CA LEU A 701 34.67 -5.00 15.19
C LEU A 701 35.52 -3.78 14.80
N LEU A 702 35.34 -2.65 15.50
CA LEU A 702 36.15 -1.45 15.27
C LEU A 702 37.64 -1.73 15.48
N ASP A 703 38.04 -2.38 16.60
CA ASP A 703 39.43 -2.70 16.91
C ASP A 703 40.05 -3.61 15.85
N ASN A 704 39.31 -4.61 15.35
CA ASN A 704 39.75 -5.48 14.27
C ASN A 704 40.06 -4.68 12.97
N VAL A 705 39.19 -3.72 12.62
CA VAL A 705 39.40 -2.90 11.42
C VAL A 705 40.57 -1.96 11.63
N ILE A 706 40.70 -1.32 12.80
CA ILE A 706 41.84 -0.47 13.15
C ILE A 706 43.15 -1.26 13.08
N GLU A 707 43.17 -2.49 13.59
CA GLU A 707 44.38 -3.35 13.53
C GLU A 707 44.75 -3.68 12.09
N ARG A 708 43.78 -4.01 11.23
CA ARG A 708 44.05 -4.24 9.80
C ARG A 708 44.62 -3.03 9.11
N VAL A 709 44.05 -1.81 9.32
CA VAL A 709 44.57 -0.55 8.81
C VAL A 709 46.01 -0.32 9.30
N THR A 710 46.28 -0.49 10.60
CA THR A 710 47.61 -0.30 11.19
C THR A 710 48.66 -1.22 10.58
N ARG A 711 48.33 -2.48 10.32
CA ARG A 711 49.22 -3.43 9.64
C ARG A 711 49.53 -2.97 8.19
N SER A 712 48.51 -2.47 7.48
CA SER A 712 48.69 -1.99 6.11
C SER A 712 49.57 -0.72 6.05
N VAL A 713 49.46 0.16 7.04
CA VAL A 713 50.34 1.34 7.16
C VAL A 713 51.79 0.93 7.38
N ALA A 714 52.06 -0.11 8.19
CA ALA A 714 53.44 -0.61 8.40
C ALA A 714 54.03 -1.10 7.08
N LEU A 715 53.26 -1.80 6.26
CA LEU A 715 53.70 -2.26 4.93
C LEU A 715 53.90 -1.12 3.92
N LEU A 716 53.16 -0.02 4.04
CA LEU A 716 53.34 1.17 3.21
C LEU A 716 54.69 1.86 3.49
N ASN A 717 55.13 1.90 4.76
CA ASN A 717 56.38 2.50 5.18
C ASN A 717 57.61 1.65 4.86
N GLU A 718 57.45 0.36 4.60
CA GLU A 718 58.52 -0.58 4.23
C GLU A 718 58.72 -0.69 2.69
N SER A 719 57.79 -0.19 1.89
CA SER A 719 57.83 -0.18 0.42
C SER A 719 58.30 1.16 -0.14
#